data_6612ada9146c12fd5211b1ddfc624010
#
_entry.id   6612ada9146c12fd5211b1ddfc624010
#
_cell.length_a   1.000
_cell.length_b   1.000
_cell.length_c   1.000
_cell.angle_alpha   90.00
_cell.angle_beta   90.00
_cell.angle_gamma   90.00
#
_symmetry.space_group_name_H-M   'P 1'
#
loop_
_entity.id
_entity.type
_entity.pdbx_description
1 polymer ?
#
loop_
_entity_poly.entity_id
_entity_poly.type
_entity_poly.pdbx_seq_one_letter_code
_entity_poly.pdbx_strand_id
1 'polypeptide(L)'
;MDVPEIVEEIIEMMLCGLRDTDTVVRWSAAKGIGRITLRLTSSLSEEILTSLLDFFDTGEGVDSWHGACLALAELARRGLLLPNNLPKVVPFIVKALHYDVRRGPHSVGSHVRDAAAYVCWAFGRAYCHTDMQNILEQFAPHLLIVSCYDREVNCRRAAAAAFQENIGRQGSYPHGIDIVNAADYFSLSSRLNSYLKVAVSIAQYDSYLCPFVDDLLHNKINHWDKSLRELAAQALAALAKYDRDYFSNFVLEKLIPLTLSSDLCTRHGAVLAAGEVVFALCQCGHVLPNEKQKVIAGVVPAIDKARLYRGKGGEIMRAAVSRFIECISVAHVALPQRIKQTFIETLDENLKHPNSQIQDAAVKGLKYFVRGYLATDSNMPVVGMAHKYLKQLTDPNVAVRRGSALALGSLPYECFSNCWNDVIVKLCSSCLVEENPEDRDAESRTNAVKGLVSVCETIVRSSESTSCVMPDISPFLVIKNIVLKSLLRALDDYCVDNRGDVGSWVREAAIEGLEKCTYLLCTGDYIKASSCAQSLATLSNDSGDKYLFFDANIATSVISGITKLAVEKMDRLREVSANALQRILYNRTVLVPFIPERETLEKIIPDQVDLSWADPMFSYPRFVQLLQFPSYSKVVLSGLVTAVGGLQDSLRKASLLALFDYLKSDDNISLSSSRCFHLTTDIIWVLHEYRKCDRIVVPTLKMIEILFSRNLLLTMEVISTDFYSDLFECLKVELKGTKDFSKLYSGIAMLGFMVSITADIRYRSFTYLLKFLSHRYPKVCKLHFQFLNHNLKLLSFFFANIRNLVFIR
;
A
#
# COMPACT_ATOMS: atom_id res chain seq x y z
N MET A 1 -52.63 47.50 2.47
CA MET A 1 -52.60 47.16 3.90
C MET A 1 -51.13 47.14 4.31
N ASP A 2 -50.77 48.03 5.14
CA ASP A 2 -49.41 48.01 5.70
C ASP A 2 -49.28 46.83 6.60
N VAL A 3 -48.16 46.15 6.51
CA VAL A 3 -47.88 44.96 7.30
C VAL A 3 -47.57 45.44 8.72
N PRO A 4 -48.07 44.76 9.79
CA PRO A 4 -47.71 45.12 11.11
C PRO A 4 -46.19 45.08 11.38
N GLU A 5 -45.65 46.08 12.09
CA GLU A 5 -44.21 46.20 12.42
C GLU A 5 -43.62 44.92 13.03
N ILE A 6 -44.44 44.20 13.84
CA ILE A 6 -44.04 42.93 14.43
C ILE A 6 -43.76 41.81 13.40
N VAL A 7 -44.38 41.88 12.22
CA VAL A 7 -44.12 40.91 11.14
C VAL A 7 -42.76 41.17 10.50
N GLU A 8 -42.39 42.45 10.33
CA GLU A 8 -41.06 42.85 9.85
C GLU A 8 -39.98 42.43 10.81
N GLU A 9 -40.16 42.63 12.12
CA GLU A 9 -39.24 42.14 13.16
C GLU A 9 -39.09 40.63 13.14
N ILE A 10 -40.16 39.84 12.94
CA ILE A 10 -40.09 38.39 12.79
C ILE A 10 -39.30 38.00 11.53
N ILE A 11 -39.48 38.70 10.40
CA ILE A 11 -38.77 38.44 9.17
C ILE A 11 -37.27 38.70 9.39
N GLU A 12 -36.89 39.81 10.03
CA GLU A 12 -35.50 40.12 10.37
C GLU A 12 -34.88 39.07 11.27
N MET A 13 -35.60 38.61 12.29
CA MET A 13 -35.14 37.51 13.15
C MET A 13 -34.92 36.20 12.37
N MET A 14 -35.79 35.88 11.42
CA MET A 14 -35.62 34.72 10.55
C MET A 14 -34.43 34.89 9.59
N LEU A 15 -34.22 36.08 9.01
CA LEU A 15 -33.04 36.39 8.21
C LEU A 15 -31.75 36.28 9.02
N CYS A 16 -31.74 36.74 10.27
CA CYS A 16 -30.63 36.53 11.19
C CYS A 16 -30.39 35.05 11.45
N GLY A 17 -31.48 34.26 11.66
CA GLY A 17 -31.40 32.82 11.86
C GLY A 17 -30.81 32.04 10.68
N LEU A 18 -30.89 32.56 9.44
CA LEU A 18 -30.20 31.97 8.28
C LEU A 18 -28.67 32.08 8.34
N ARG A 19 -28.12 32.96 9.17
CA ARG A 19 -26.68 33.17 9.40
C ARG A 19 -26.15 32.40 10.62
N ASP A 20 -27.02 31.67 11.32
CA ASP A 20 -26.65 30.95 12.54
C ASP A 20 -25.62 29.86 12.22
N THR A 21 -24.74 29.58 13.19
CA THR A 21 -23.74 28.51 13.09
C THR A 21 -24.36 27.11 13.09
N ASP A 22 -25.56 26.95 13.72
CA ASP A 22 -26.28 25.68 13.78
C ASP A 22 -27.11 25.46 12.50
N THR A 23 -26.88 24.33 11.84
CA THR A 23 -27.60 23.92 10.62
C THR A 23 -29.10 23.74 10.86
N VAL A 24 -29.53 23.29 12.06
CA VAL A 24 -30.94 23.10 12.40
C VAL A 24 -31.66 24.44 12.49
N VAL A 25 -30.99 25.46 13.04
CA VAL A 25 -31.51 26.83 13.10
C VAL A 25 -31.68 27.38 11.69
N ARG A 26 -30.67 27.26 10.83
CA ARG A 26 -30.75 27.71 9.43
C ARG A 26 -31.89 27.04 8.67
N TRP A 27 -32.08 25.72 8.82
CA TRP A 27 -33.19 24.99 8.22
C TRP A 27 -34.54 25.48 8.74
N SER A 28 -34.66 25.72 10.06
CA SER A 28 -35.89 26.20 10.67
C SER A 28 -36.24 27.61 10.20
N ALA A 29 -35.24 28.49 10.14
CA ALA A 29 -35.38 29.83 9.61
C ALA A 29 -35.81 29.84 8.15
N ALA A 30 -35.18 29.04 7.28
CA ALA A 30 -35.55 28.90 5.88
C ALA A 30 -37.01 28.46 5.69
N LYS A 31 -37.46 27.46 6.46
CA LYS A 31 -38.87 27.03 6.45
C LYS A 31 -39.80 28.13 6.97
N GLY A 32 -39.38 28.89 8.00
CA GLY A 32 -40.07 30.02 8.54
C GLY A 32 -40.30 31.11 7.51
N ILE A 33 -39.23 31.52 6.82
CA ILE A 33 -39.28 32.48 5.72
C ILE A 33 -40.27 32.02 4.64
N GLY A 34 -40.17 30.79 4.16
CA GLY A 34 -41.07 30.28 3.15
C GLY A 34 -42.55 30.23 3.60
N ARG A 35 -42.85 30.07 4.91
CA ARG A 35 -44.21 30.11 5.46
C ARG A 35 -44.74 31.52 5.60
N ILE A 36 -43.92 32.47 6.02
CA ILE A 36 -44.28 33.87 6.22
C ILE A 36 -44.51 34.53 4.84
N THR A 37 -43.56 34.36 3.90
CA THR A 37 -43.63 34.92 2.56
C THR A 37 -44.91 34.49 1.83
N LEU A 38 -45.43 33.29 2.08
CA LEU A 38 -46.72 32.82 1.53
C LEU A 38 -47.91 33.72 1.91
N ARG A 39 -47.81 34.52 2.95
CA ARG A 39 -48.87 35.38 3.47
C ARG A 39 -48.62 36.87 3.19
N LEU A 40 -47.50 37.20 2.56
CA LEU A 40 -47.11 38.57 2.28
C LEU A 40 -47.55 39.01 0.88
N THR A 41 -47.51 40.33 0.67
CA THR A 41 -47.71 40.92 -0.63
C THR A 41 -46.54 40.62 -1.57
N SER A 42 -46.73 40.73 -2.89
CA SER A 42 -45.65 40.52 -3.87
C SER A 42 -44.49 41.48 -3.69
N SER A 43 -44.72 42.73 -3.24
CA SER A 43 -43.68 43.70 -3.01
C SER A 43 -42.73 43.25 -1.89
N LEU A 44 -43.27 42.83 -0.73
CA LEU A 44 -42.50 42.33 0.40
C LEU A 44 -41.78 41.03 0.10
N SER A 45 -42.41 40.18 -0.74
CA SER A 45 -41.78 38.97 -1.23
C SER A 45 -40.52 39.27 -2.08
N GLU A 46 -40.53 40.32 -2.88
CA GLU A 46 -39.37 40.80 -3.65
C GLU A 46 -38.28 41.41 -2.75
N GLU A 47 -38.68 42.14 -1.70
CA GLU A 47 -37.74 42.69 -0.71
C GLU A 47 -37.00 41.55 0.06
N ILE A 48 -37.74 40.51 0.48
CA ILE A 48 -37.14 39.30 1.08
C ILE A 48 -36.19 38.63 0.11
N LEU A 49 -36.56 38.48 -1.15
CA LEU A 49 -35.69 37.92 -2.18
C LEU A 49 -34.39 38.74 -2.32
N THR A 50 -34.50 40.06 -2.39
CA THR A 50 -33.34 40.94 -2.46
C THR A 50 -32.42 40.77 -1.26
N SER A 51 -32.96 40.79 -0.05
CA SER A 51 -32.21 40.53 1.19
C SER A 51 -31.53 39.19 1.22
N LEU A 52 -32.14 38.12 0.63
CA LEU A 52 -31.52 36.82 0.51
C LEU A 52 -30.34 36.79 -0.49
N LEU A 53 -30.44 37.58 -1.57
CA LEU A 53 -29.37 37.68 -2.57
C LEU A 53 -28.15 38.41 -2.01
N ASP A 54 -28.33 39.36 -1.07
CA ASP A 54 -27.22 40.02 -0.37
C ASP A 54 -26.35 39.08 0.46
N PHE A 55 -26.90 37.87 0.86
CA PHE A 55 -26.17 36.88 1.60
C PHE A 55 -25.08 36.16 0.77
N PHE A 56 -25.12 36.32 -0.54
CA PHE A 56 -24.09 35.80 -1.45
C PHE A 56 -22.93 36.77 -1.69
N ASP A 57 -22.82 37.82 -0.92
CA ASP A 57 -21.70 38.76 -1.01
C ASP A 57 -20.38 38.09 -0.56
N THR A 58 -19.28 38.60 -1.11
CA THR A 58 -17.91 38.07 -0.82
C THR A 58 -17.47 38.29 0.63
N GLY A 59 -18.11 39.21 1.37
CA GLY A 59 -17.88 39.45 2.81
C GLY A 59 -18.62 38.53 3.75
N GLU A 60 -19.62 37.79 3.23
CA GLU A 60 -20.47 36.92 4.03
C GLU A 60 -19.83 35.55 4.26
N GLY A 61 -20.15 34.96 5.41
CA GLY A 61 -19.62 33.66 5.81
C GLY A 61 -20.29 32.45 5.11
N VAL A 62 -19.67 31.28 5.26
CA VAL A 62 -20.19 30.01 4.73
C VAL A 62 -21.63 29.71 5.21
N ASP A 63 -21.98 30.09 6.43
CA ASP A 63 -23.28 29.87 7.03
C ASP A 63 -24.37 30.70 6.36
N SER A 64 -24.08 31.97 6.01
CA SER A 64 -24.96 32.85 5.25
C SER A 64 -25.28 32.29 3.87
N TRP A 65 -24.28 31.89 3.11
CA TRP A 65 -24.46 31.25 1.80
C TRP A 65 -25.31 29.98 1.88
N HIS A 66 -25.05 29.15 2.88
CA HIS A 66 -25.83 27.93 3.10
C HIS A 66 -27.30 28.26 3.44
N GLY A 67 -27.54 29.19 4.37
CA GLY A 67 -28.89 29.61 4.76
C GLY A 67 -29.67 30.24 3.61
N ALA A 68 -29.01 31.07 2.79
CA ALA A 68 -29.62 31.66 1.60
C ALA A 68 -30.04 30.58 0.59
N CYS A 69 -29.18 29.58 0.31
CA CYS A 69 -29.57 28.45 -0.55
C CYS A 69 -30.78 27.71 -0.01
N LEU A 70 -30.83 27.42 1.29
CA LEU A 70 -31.98 26.74 1.90
C LEU A 70 -33.27 27.55 1.77
N ALA A 71 -33.20 28.87 2.00
CA ALA A 71 -34.36 29.77 1.85
C ALA A 71 -34.86 29.86 0.41
N LEU A 72 -33.96 30.00 -0.57
CA LEU A 72 -34.30 30.01 -1.99
C LEU A 72 -34.96 28.71 -2.44
N ALA A 73 -34.47 27.55 -1.95
CA ALA A 73 -35.10 26.25 -2.21
C ALA A 73 -36.54 26.16 -1.64
N GLU A 74 -36.77 26.68 -0.43
CA GLU A 74 -38.10 26.71 0.18
C GLU A 74 -39.03 27.69 -0.55
N LEU A 75 -38.57 28.85 -0.99
CA LEU A 75 -39.35 29.79 -1.80
C LEU A 75 -39.75 29.18 -3.14
N ALA A 76 -38.83 28.54 -3.84
CA ALA A 76 -39.11 27.85 -5.11
C ALA A 76 -40.14 26.74 -4.92
N ARG A 77 -39.95 25.85 -3.96
CA ARG A 77 -40.86 24.73 -3.66
C ARG A 77 -42.29 25.18 -3.33
N ARG A 78 -42.47 26.39 -2.85
CA ARG A 78 -43.78 26.97 -2.48
C ARG A 78 -44.38 27.81 -3.58
N GLY A 79 -43.69 27.96 -4.72
CA GLY A 79 -44.13 28.81 -5.83
C GLY A 79 -44.05 30.31 -5.51
N LEU A 80 -43.22 30.70 -4.57
CA LEU A 80 -43.07 32.10 -4.13
C LEU A 80 -41.93 32.81 -4.85
N LEU A 81 -40.99 32.08 -5.42
CA LEU A 81 -39.97 32.61 -6.31
C LEU A 81 -40.58 32.59 -7.75
N LEU A 82 -40.91 33.77 -8.25
CA LEU A 82 -41.57 33.89 -9.59
C LEU A 82 -40.58 33.55 -10.72
N PRO A 83 -41.03 32.95 -11.84
CA PRO A 83 -40.17 32.60 -12.98
C PRO A 83 -39.31 33.76 -13.52
N ASN A 84 -39.84 34.97 -13.51
CA ASN A 84 -39.12 36.18 -13.93
C ASN A 84 -37.91 36.53 -13.08
N ASN A 85 -37.80 35.99 -11.86
CA ASN A 85 -36.67 36.20 -10.96
C ASN A 85 -35.59 35.14 -11.13
N LEU A 86 -35.84 34.02 -11.80
CA LEU A 86 -34.85 32.97 -12.03
C LEU A 86 -33.55 33.50 -12.65
N PRO A 87 -33.59 34.37 -13.71
CA PRO A 87 -32.34 34.92 -14.27
C PRO A 87 -31.50 35.74 -13.28
N LYS A 88 -32.13 36.33 -12.26
CA LYS A 88 -31.41 37.06 -11.20
C LYS A 88 -30.77 36.10 -10.19
N VAL A 89 -31.43 34.99 -9.88
CA VAL A 89 -31.03 34.04 -8.84
C VAL A 89 -29.99 33.03 -9.32
N VAL A 90 -30.11 32.51 -10.53
CA VAL A 90 -29.29 31.43 -11.10
C VAL A 90 -27.78 31.74 -11.04
N PRO A 91 -27.30 32.95 -11.37
CA PRO A 91 -25.85 33.25 -11.24
C PRO A 91 -25.28 33.07 -9.84
N PHE A 92 -26.07 33.34 -8.80
CA PHE A 92 -25.66 33.12 -7.42
C PHE A 92 -25.63 31.64 -7.07
N ILE A 93 -26.57 30.84 -7.55
CA ILE A 93 -26.60 29.40 -7.36
C ILE A 93 -25.44 28.74 -8.07
N VAL A 94 -25.09 29.16 -9.28
CA VAL A 94 -23.89 28.68 -9.99
C VAL A 94 -22.62 28.97 -9.19
N LYS A 95 -22.48 30.19 -8.63
CA LYS A 95 -21.37 30.51 -7.73
C LYS A 95 -21.37 29.60 -6.48
N ALA A 96 -22.54 29.35 -5.88
CA ALA A 96 -22.67 28.51 -4.70
C ALA A 96 -22.34 27.03 -5.00
N LEU A 97 -22.63 26.51 -6.20
CA LEU A 97 -22.21 25.16 -6.64
C LEU A 97 -20.69 24.99 -6.67
N HIS A 98 -19.93 26.07 -6.82
CA HIS A 98 -18.47 26.06 -6.84
C HIS A 98 -17.84 26.67 -5.57
N TYR A 99 -18.65 26.91 -4.54
CA TYR A 99 -18.15 27.57 -3.31
C TYR A 99 -17.17 26.67 -2.58
N ASP A 100 -15.92 27.09 -2.52
CA ASP A 100 -14.83 26.38 -1.81
C ASP A 100 -13.81 27.39 -1.25
N VAL A 101 -13.82 27.60 0.06
CA VAL A 101 -12.95 28.58 0.72
C VAL A 101 -11.93 27.83 1.57
N ARG A 102 -10.65 28.04 1.27
CA ARG A 102 -9.55 27.43 2.00
C ARG A 102 -9.41 28.02 3.41
N ARG A 103 -9.37 27.14 4.42
CA ARG A 103 -9.06 27.46 5.81
C ARG A 103 -7.93 26.56 6.34
N GLY A 104 -6.69 27.07 6.26
CA GLY A 104 -5.52 26.30 6.67
C GLY A 104 -5.27 25.06 5.80
N PRO A 105 -5.23 23.84 6.39
CA PRO A 105 -4.97 22.59 5.66
C PRO A 105 -6.23 21.98 5.02
N HIS A 106 -7.39 22.59 5.15
CA HIS A 106 -8.67 22.13 4.58
C HIS A 106 -9.46 23.28 3.97
N SER A 107 -10.54 22.96 3.29
CA SER A 107 -11.50 23.96 2.82
C SER A 107 -12.88 23.72 3.40
N VAL A 108 -13.67 24.78 3.45
CA VAL A 108 -15.07 24.78 3.87
C VAL A 108 -15.95 25.13 2.67
N GLY A 109 -17.20 24.65 2.65
CA GLY A 109 -18.15 24.94 1.59
C GLY A 109 -18.94 23.75 1.08
N SER A 110 -18.66 22.54 1.55
CA SER A 110 -19.43 21.34 1.14
C SER A 110 -20.93 21.49 1.41
N HIS A 111 -21.30 22.07 2.54
CA HIS A 111 -22.73 22.32 2.86
C HIS A 111 -23.37 23.32 1.91
N VAL A 112 -22.61 24.35 1.48
CA VAL A 112 -23.11 25.35 0.51
C VAL A 112 -23.34 24.69 -0.84
N ARG A 113 -22.37 23.88 -1.32
CA ARG A 113 -22.51 23.19 -2.62
C ARG A 113 -23.65 22.17 -2.61
N ASP A 114 -23.83 21.44 -1.51
CA ASP A 114 -24.96 20.51 -1.30
C ASP A 114 -26.30 21.26 -1.32
N ALA A 115 -26.41 22.38 -0.59
CA ALA A 115 -27.61 23.22 -0.57
C ALA A 115 -27.89 23.88 -1.93
N ALA A 116 -26.86 24.28 -2.67
CA ALA A 116 -27.02 24.81 -4.03
C ALA A 116 -27.56 23.73 -5.00
N ALA A 117 -27.07 22.49 -4.89
CA ALA A 117 -27.63 21.36 -5.63
C ALA A 117 -29.11 21.11 -5.25
N TYR A 118 -29.45 21.26 -3.97
CA TYR A 118 -30.85 21.18 -3.52
C TYR A 118 -31.73 22.30 -4.09
N VAL A 119 -31.22 23.52 -4.27
CA VAL A 119 -31.96 24.59 -5.00
C VAL A 119 -32.21 24.15 -6.45
N CYS A 120 -31.22 23.64 -7.16
CA CYS A 120 -31.39 23.15 -8.53
C CYS A 120 -32.41 22.00 -8.61
N TRP A 121 -32.40 21.10 -7.62
CA TRP A 121 -33.42 20.04 -7.51
C TRP A 121 -34.81 20.62 -7.28
N ALA A 122 -34.94 21.66 -6.44
CA ALA A 122 -36.20 22.34 -6.16
C ALA A 122 -36.74 23.05 -7.41
N PHE A 123 -35.88 23.64 -8.21
CA PHE A 123 -36.24 24.27 -9.48
C PHE A 123 -36.88 23.28 -10.47
N GLY A 124 -36.27 22.12 -10.64
CA GLY A 124 -36.81 21.04 -11.48
C GLY A 124 -38.23 20.62 -11.07
N ARG A 125 -38.57 20.74 -9.82
CA ARG A 125 -39.90 20.39 -9.28
C ARG A 125 -40.93 21.50 -9.30
N ALA A 126 -40.46 22.73 -9.22
CA ALA A 126 -41.33 23.89 -9.02
C ALA A 126 -41.80 24.53 -10.37
N TYR A 127 -40.99 24.45 -11.39
CA TYR A 127 -41.28 25.16 -12.66
C TYR A 127 -41.58 24.19 -13.79
N CYS A 128 -42.36 24.70 -14.78
CA CYS A 128 -42.69 23.99 -15.99
C CYS A 128 -41.54 24.05 -17.03
N HIS A 129 -41.64 23.25 -18.06
CA HIS A 129 -40.62 23.15 -19.11
C HIS A 129 -40.33 24.50 -19.79
N THR A 130 -41.38 25.32 -20.05
CA THR A 130 -41.21 26.63 -20.69
C THR A 130 -40.39 27.60 -19.85
N ASP A 131 -40.55 27.57 -18.53
CA ASP A 131 -39.79 28.42 -17.59
C ASP A 131 -38.35 27.97 -17.46
N MET A 132 -38.13 26.65 -17.54
CA MET A 132 -36.83 26.04 -17.28
C MET A 132 -35.92 25.94 -18.51
N GLN A 133 -36.46 26.05 -19.74
CA GLN A 133 -35.70 25.75 -20.95
C GLN A 133 -34.35 26.48 -21.05
N ASN A 134 -34.32 27.79 -20.85
CA ASN A 134 -33.09 28.61 -20.90
C ASN A 134 -32.34 28.59 -19.55
N ILE A 135 -33.00 28.25 -18.46
CA ILE A 135 -32.42 28.20 -17.12
C ILE A 135 -31.63 26.92 -16.91
N LEU A 136 -32.16 25.79 -17.41
CA LEU A 136 -31.48 24.50 -17.27
C LEU A 136 -30.12 24.49 -17.99
N GLU A 137 -30.05 25.11 -19.17
CA GLU A 137 -28.78 25.24 -19.92
C GLU A 137 -27.70 26.00 -19.14
N GLN A 138 -28.10 26.96 -18.30
CA GLN A 138 -27.15 27.76 -17.51
C GLN A 138 -26.51 26.99 -16.33
N PHE A 139 -27.25 26.10 -15.67
CA PHE A 139 -26.72 25.43 -14.47
C PHE A 139 -26.44 23.91 -14.64
N ALA A 140 -27.00 23.24 -15.64
CA ALA A 140 -26.81 21.81 -15.83
C ALA A 140 -25.34 21.39 -16.06
N PRO A 141 -24.55 22.13 -16.87
CA PRO A 141 -23.11 21.85 -16.98
C PRO A 141 -22.38 21.93 -15.62
N HIS A 142 -22.77 22.90 -14.78
CA HIS A 142 -22.18 23.08 -13.44
C HIS A 142 -22.59 21.96 -12.49
N LEU A 143 -23.84 21.46 -12.55
CA LEU A 143 -24.23 20.26 -11.81
C LEU A 143 -23.40 19.04 -12.23
N LEU A 144 -23.13 18.85 -13.51
CA LEU A 144 -22.31 17.75 -14.00
C LEU A 144 -20.85 17.90 -13.61
N ILE A 145 -20.30 19.12 -13.63
CA ILE A 145 -18.96 19.42 -13.11
C ILE A 145 -18.87 19.02 -11.64
N VAL A 146 -19.83 19.44 -10.81
CA VAL A 146 -19.85 19.09 -9.38
C VAL A 146 -20.04 17.58 -9.19
N SER A 147 -20.95 16.93 -9.93
CA SER A 147 -21.15 15.48 -9.82
C SER A 147 -19.92 14.66 -10.21
N CYS A 148 -19.09 15.14 -11.14
CA CYS A 148 -17.88 14.45 -11.58
C CYS A 148 -16.64 14.83 -10.77
N TYR A 149 -16.47 16.13 -10.48
CA TYR A 149 -15.19 16.68 -10.01
C TYR A 149 -15.21 17.25 -8.59
N ASP A 150 -16.32 17.15 -7.84
CA ASP A 150 -16.30 17.58 -6.44
C ASP A 150 -15.46 16.64 -5.58
N ARG A 151 -14.80 17.21 -4.58
CA ARG A 151 -14.02 16.47 -3.59
C ARG A 151 -14.90 15.57 -2.71
N GLU A 152 -16.06 16.08 -2.32
CA GLU A 152 -16.96 15.42 -1.37
C GLU A 152 -18.00 14.55 -2.08
N VAL A 153 -18.13 13.29 -1.64
CA VAL A 153 -19.08 12.34 -2.23
C VAL A 153 -20.54 12.80 -2.12
N ASN A 154 -20.89 13.48 -1.01
CA ASN A 154 -22.25 13.98 -0.79
C ASN A 154 -22.60 15.05 -1.84
N CYS A 155 -21.67 15.99 -2.11
CA CYS A 155 -21.89 17.01 -3.14
C CYS A 155 -22.02 16.39 -4.53
N ARG A 156 -21.17 15.38 -4.86
CA ARG A 156 -21.28 14.68 -6.15
C ARG A 156 -22.66 14.04 -6.32
N ARG A 157 -23.13 13.33 -5.30
CA ARG A 157 -24.44 12.67 -5.30
C ARG A 157 -25.61 13.64 -5.31
N ALA A 158 -25.52 14.73 -4.53
CA ALA A 158 -26.56 15.77 -4.51
C ALA A 158 -26.70 16.45 -5.88
N ALA A 159 -25.59 16.79 -6.53
CA ALA A 159 -25.58 17.38 -7.87
C ALA A 159 -26.14 16.42 -8.92
N ALA A 160 -25.76 15.13 -8.86
CA ALA A 160 -26.32 14.11 -9.75
C ALA A 160 -27.83 13.91 -9.54
N ALA A 161 -28.30 13.89 -8.29
CA ALA A 161 -29.72 13.79 -7.98
C ALA A 161 -30.50 15.02 -8.47
N ALA A 162 -29.94 16.22 -8.36
CA ALA A 162 -30.53 17.44 -8.91
C ALA A 162 -30.59 17.40 -10.42
N PHE A 163 -29.54 16.94 -11.08
CA PHE A 163 -29.53 16.76 -12.53
C PHE A 163 -30.58 15.74 -12.96
N GLN A 164 -30.63 14.58 -12.33
CA GLN A 164 -31.62 13.52 -12.60
C GLN A 164 -33.06 14.01 -12.46
N GLU A 165 -33.40 14.76 -11.41
CA GLU A 165 -34.73 15.32 -11.20
C GLU A 165 -35.14 16.28 -12.32
N ASN A 166 -34.21 17.16 -12.73
CA ASN A 166 -34.43 18.08 -13.84
C ASN A 166 -34.66 17.34 -15.16
N ILE A 167 -33.84 16.34 -15.49
CA ILE A 167 -34.00 15.53 -16.69
C ILE A 167 -35.34 14.80 -16.69
N GLY A 168 -35.70 14.18 -15.60
CA GLY A 168 -36.93 13.41 -15.45
C GLY A 168 -38.19 14.26 -15.63
N ARG A 169 -38.14 15.56 -15.29
CA ARG A 169 -39.28 16.45 -15.34
C ARG A 169 -39.35 17.31 -16.60
N GLN A 170 -38.20 17.75 -17.08
CA GLN A 170 -38.12 18.65 -18.24
C GLN A 170 -38.06 17.89 -19.57
N GLY A 171 -37.63 16.64 -19.60
CA GLY A 171 -37.81 15.70 -20.72
C GLY A 171 -36.99 15.93 -22.00
N SER A 172 -36.31 17.04 -22.17
CA SER A 172 -35.71 17.45 -23.44
C SER A 172 -34.24 17.79 -23.41
N TYR A 173 -33.52 17.46 -22.35
CA TYR A 173 -32.10 17.77 -22.26
C TYR A 173 -31.27 16.79 -23.09
N PRO A 174 -30.35 17.28 -23.98
CA PRO A 174 -29.56 16.41 -24.84
C PRO A 174 -28.76 15.35 -24.05
N HIS A 175 -28.92 14.09 -24.47
CA HIS A 175 -28.24 12.94 -23.83
C HIS A 175 -28.52 12.77 -22.33
N GLY A 176 -29.55 13.43 -21.79
CA GLY A 176 -29.80 13.48 -20.34
C GLY A 176 -29.95 12.12 -19.69
N ILE A 177 -30.67 11.17 -20.35
CA ILE A 177 -30.88 9.81 -19.82
C ILE A 177 -29.56 9.03 -19.77
N ASP A 178 -28.75 9.12 -20.83
CA ASP A 178 -27.45 8.42 -20.88
C ASP A 178 -26.49 8.94 -19.81
N ILE A 179 -26.50 10.26 -19.58
CA ILE A 179 -25.71 10.92 -18.53
C ILE A 179 -26.17 10.49 -17.14
N VAL A 180 -27.48 10.44 -16.89
CA VAL A 180 -28.03 9.97 -15.60
C VAL A 180 -27.63 8.52 -15.33
N ASN A 181 -27.66 7.66 -16.36
CA ASN A 181 -27.21 6.27 -16.23
C ASN A 181 -25.69 6.17 -15.94
N ALA A 182 -24.86 7.01 -16.55
CA ALA A 182 -23.43 7.05 -16.31
C ALA A 182 -23.07 7.59 -14.93
N ALA A 183 -23.77 8.63 -14.47
CA ALA A 183 -23.54 9.32 -13.18
C ALA A 183 -24.48 8.80 -12.08
N ASP A 184 -24.59 7.48 -11.94
CA ASP A 184 -25.38 6.85 -10.89
C ASP A 184 -24.77 6.97 -9.48
N TYR A 185 -25.59 6.71 -8.47
CA TYR A 185 -25.22 6.85 -7.06
C TYR A 185 -23.97 6.05 -6.66
N PHE A 186 -23.77 4.86 -7.22
CA PHE A 186 -22.65 3.98 -6.89
C PHE A 186 -21.39 4.37 -7.67
N SER A 187 -21.51 4.70 -8.94
CA SER A 187 -20.37 5.10 -9.78
C SER A 187 -19.68 6.37 -9.26
N LEU A 188 -20.45 7.28 -8.64
CA LEU A 188 -19.96 8.52 -8.03
C LEU A 188 -19.35 8.33 -6.63
N SER A 189 -19.41 7.16 -6.03
CA SER A 189 -18.85 6.90 -4.68
C SER A 189 -17.34 7.07 -4.66
N SER A 190 -16.63 6.55 -5.64
CA SER A 190 -15.18 6.67 -5.79
C SER A 190 -14.83 7.92 -6.60
N ARG A 191 -13.98 8.78 -6.02
CA ARG A 191 -13.43 9.96 -6.70
C ARG A 191 -12.68 9.58 -7.98
N LEU A 192 -11.88 8.54 -7.93
CA LEU A 192 -11.13 8.02 -9.08
C LEU A 192 -12.10 7.63 -10.23
N ASN A 193 -13.13 6.87 -9.89
CA ASN A 193 -14.13 6.43 -10.88
C ASN A 193 -14.91 7.62 -11.49
N SER A 194 -15.27 8.58 -10.64
CA SER A 194 -15.99 9.79 -11.05
C SER A 194 -15.17 10.63 -12.05
N TYR A 195 -13.88 10.89 -11.75
CA TYR A 195 -12.99 11.67 -12.60
C TYR A 195 -12.59 10.97 -13.89
N LEU A 196 -12.23 9.66 -13.80
CA LEU A 196 -11.57 8.96 -14.90
C LEU A 196 -12.50 8.08 -15.74
N LYS A 197 -13.72 7.78 -15.26
CA LYS A 197 -14.69 7.00 -16.02
C LYS A 197 -15.97 7.76 -16.28
N VAL A 198 -16.66 8.24 -15.24
CA VAL A 198 -17.95 8.93 -15.40
C VAL A 198 -17.80 10.22 -16.20
N ALA A 199 -16.86 11.10 -15.79
CA ALA A 199 -16.62 12.35 -16.52
C ALA A 199 -16.19 12.10 -17.99
N VAL A 200 -15.36 11.08 -18.21
CA VAL A 200 -14.91 10.71 -19.56
C VAL A 200 -16.07 10.20 -20.41
N SER A 201 -16.99 9.43 -19.84
CA SER A 201 -18.18 8.97 -20.59
C SER A 201 -19.15 10.10 -20.91
N ILE A 202 -19.26 11.14 -20.09
CA ILE A 202 -20.10 12.32 -20.34
C ILE A 202 -19.44 13.23 -21.36
N ALA A 203 -18.12 13.41 -21.30
CA ALA A 203 -17.37 14.29 -22.20
C ALA A 203 -17.33 13.81 -23.67
N GLN A 204 -17.79 12.58 -23.96
CA GLN A 204 -17.97 12.14 -25.35
C GLN A 204 -19.03 12.99 -26.12
N TYR A 205 -19.90 13.66 -25.41
CA TYR A 205 -20.88 14.58 -25.99
C TYR A 205 -20.29 15.99 -26.10
N ASP A 206 -20.25 16.56 -27.27
CA ASP A 206 -19.53 17.82 -27.58
C ASP A 206 -19.81 18.98 -26.63
N SER A 207 -21.04 19.09 -26.13
CA SER A 207 -21.47 20.18 -25.25
C SER A 207 -20.77 20.15 -23.86
N TYR A 208 -20.13 19.03 -23.44
CA TYR A 208 -19.60 18.87 -22.10
C TYR A 208 -18.07 18.86 -22.05
N LEU A 209 -17.40 18.59 -23.16
CA LEU A 209 -15.94 18.53 -23.19
C LEU A 209 -15.30 19.86 -22.75
N CYS A 210 -15.67 20.97 -23.38
CA CYS A 210 -15.08 22.28 -23.03
C CYS A 210 -15.35 22.71 -21.58
N PRO A 211 -16.60 22.66 -21.05
CA PRO A 211 -16.87 22.97 -19.65
C PRO A 211 -16.07 22.12 -18.66
N PHE A 212 -15.88 20.83 -18.93
CA PHE A 212 -15.10 19.93 -18.11
C PHE A 212 -13.61 20.29 -18.13
N VAL A 213 -13.05 20.53 -19.31
CA VAL A 213 -11.67 20.97 -19.47
C VAL A 213 -11.43 22.32 -18.78
N ASP A 214 -12.35 23.28 -18.95
CA ASP A 214 -12.23 24.60 -18.32
C ASP A 214 -12.23 24.51 -16.78
N ASP A 215 -13.10 23.70 -16.17
CA ASP A 215 -13.09 23.51 -14.71
C ASP A 215 -11.80 22.84 -14.24
N LEU A 216 -11.33 21.83 -14.97
CA LEU A 216 -10.05 21.16 -14.64
C LEU A 216 -8.88 22.14 -14.69
N LEU A 217 -8.80 22.99 -15.75
CA LEU A 217 -7.72 23.95 -15.95
C LEU A 217 -7.75 25.11 -14.95
N HIS A 218 -8.94 25.64 -14.61
CA HIS A 218 -9.05 26.84 -13.79
C HIS A 218 -9.23 26.55 -12.31
N ASN A 219 -9.81 25.40 -11.93
CA ASN A 219 -10.21 25.13 -10.56
C ASN A 219 -9.57 23.88 -9.94
N LYS A 220 -9.21 22.87 -10.74
CA LYS A 220 -8.76 21.58 -10.19
C LYS A 220 -7.22 21.39 -10.23
N ILE A 221 -6.53 21.83 -11.29
CA ILE A 221 -5.06 21.73 -11.34
C ILE A 221 -4.35 22.67 -10.35
N ASN A 222 -5.00 23.75 -9.92
CA ASN A 222 -4.49 24.70 -8.93
C ASN A 222 -5.04 24.47 -7.53
N HIS A 223 -5.80 23.42 -7.31
CA HIS A 223 -6.41 23.13 -6.02
C HIS A 223 -5.37 22.92 -4.92
N TRP A 224 -5.68 23.33 -3.68
CA TRP A 224 -4.77 23.17 -2.54
C TRP A 224 -4.45 21.70 -2.18
N ASP A 225 -5.39 20.77 -2.40
CA ASP A 225 -5.20 19.32 -2.19
C ASP A 225 -4.35 18.73 -3.32
N LYS A 226 -3.18 18.17 -2.95
CA LYS A 226 -2.24 17.54 -3.88
C LYS A 226 -2.90 16.40 -4.67
N SER A 227 -3.68 15.56 -4.02
CA SER A 227 -4.30 14.38 -4.66
C SER A 227 -5.34 14.78 -5.70
N LEU A 228 -6.02 15.91 -5.51
CA LEU A 228 -6.93 16.46 -6.53
C LEU A 228 -6.18 17.00 -7.74
N ARG A 229 -5.04 17.66 -7.56
CA ARG A 229 -4.22 18.12 -8.69
C ARG A 229 -3.70 16.96 -9.53
N GLU A 230 -3.24 15.89 -8.88
CA GLU A 230 -2.79 14.67 -9.56
C GLU A 230 -3.93 14.02 -10.36
N LEU A 231 -5.10 13.92 -9.75
CA LEU A 231 -6.29 13.35 -10.41
C LEU A 231 -6.81 14.25 -11.55
N ALA A 232 -6.76 15.57 -11.37
CA ALA A 232 -7.15 16.53 -12.42
C ALA A 232 -6.22 16.44 -13.65
N ALA A 233 -4.91 16.25 -13.44
CA ALA A 233 -3.96 16.04 -14.52
C ALA A 233 -4.28 14.76 -15.32
N GLN A 234 -4.59 13.67 -14.62
CA GLN A 234 -5.00 12.40 -15.24
C GLN A 234 -6.36 12.52 -15.96
N ALA A 235 -7.29 13.30 -15.39
CA ALA A 235 -8.59 13.54 -16.01
C ALA A 235 -8.44 14.34 -17.32
N LEU A 236 -7.62 15.40 -17.36
CA LEU A 236 -7.29 16.12 -18.59
C LEU A 236 -6.71 15.18 -19.65
N ALA A 237 -5.78 14.32 -19.27
CA ALA A 237 -5.20 13.31 -20.16
C ALA A 237 -6.27 12.37 -20.73
N ALA A 238 -7.18 11.89 -19.89
CA ALA A 238 -8.25 10.98 -20.31
C ALA A 238 -9.25 11.61 -21.30
N LEU A 239 -9.40 12.93 -21.26
CA LEU A 239 -10.26 13.70 -22.17
C LEU A 239 -9.59 14.00 -23.52
N ALA A 240 -8.27 13.96 -23.61
CA ALA A 240 -7.51 14.36 -24.81
C ALA A 240 -7.87 13.54 -26.07
N LYS A 241 -8.39 12.33 -25.89
CA LYS A 241 -8.83 11.47 -27.01
C LYS A 241 -10.00 12.02 -27.81
N TYR A 242 -10.82 12.90 -27.24
CA TYR A 242 -12.01 13.44 -27.89
C TYR A 242 -11.72 14.60 -28.82
N ASP A 243 -10.72 15.44 -28.50
CA ASP A 243 -10.30 16.53 -29.42
C ASP A 243 -8.79 16.79 -29.27
N ARG A 244 -7.98 16.07 -30.04
CA ARG A 244 -6.51 16.11 -29.99
C ARG A 244 -5.95 17.47 -30.36
N ASP A 245 -6.57 18.13 -31.34
CA ASP A 245 -6.12 19.44 -31.82
C ASP A 245 -6.43 20.53 -30.80
N TYR A 246 -7.58 20.50 -30.16
CA TYR A 246 -7.90 21.39 -29.05
C TYR A 246 -6.91 21.22 -27.86
N PHE A 247 -6.62 20.00 -27.50
CA PHE A 247 -5.64 19.74 -26.42
C PHE A 247 -4.23 20.17 -26.80
N SER A 248 -3.79 19.91 -28.04
CA SER A 248 -2.47 20.30 -28.51
C SER A 248 -2.34 21.83 -28.67
N ASN A 249 -3.34 22.51 -29.18
CA ASN A 249 -3.24 23.92 -29.54
C ASN A 249 -3.72 24.88 -28.45
N PHE A 250 -4.66 24.46 -27.60
CA PHE A 250 -5.23 25.32 -26.57
C PHE A 250 -4.83 24.89 -25.15
N VAL A 251 -5.04 23.63 -24.78
CA VAL A 251 -4.81 23.17 -23.43
C VAL A 251 -3.32 23.25 -23.07
N LEU A 252 -2.43 22.74 -23.93
CA LEU A 252 -0.99 22.80 -23.70
C LEU A 252 -0.45 24.23 -23.69
N GLU A 253 -0.97 25.12 -24.56
CA GLU A 253 -0.56 26.53 -24.60
C GLU A 253 -0.92 27.29 -23.30
N LYS A 254 -2.04 26.91 -22.67
CA LYS A 254 -2.40 27.45 -21.35
C LYS A 254 -1.56 26.83 -20.21
N LEU A 255 -1.28 25.53 -20.27
CA LEU A 255 -0.56 24.83 -19.18
C LEU A 255 0.92 25.21 -19.08
N ILE A 256 1.63 25.36 -20.21
CA ILE A 256 3.08 25.59 -20.23
C ILE A 256 3.49 26.85 -19.46
N PRO A 257 2.91 28.03 -19.67
CA PRO A 257 3.26 29.22 -18.86
C PRO A 257 3.01 29.03 -17.36
N LEU A 258 1.98 28.27 -16.98
CA LEU A 258 1.63 27.97 -15.58
C LEU A 258 2.67 27.08 -14.89
N THR A 259 3.52 26.38 -15.62
CA THR A 259 4.62 25.58 -15.04
C THR A 259 5.67 26.42 -14.29
N LEU A 260 5.71 27.71 -14.53
CA LEU A 260 6.57 28.70 -13.85
C LEU A 260 5.79 29.67 -12.97
N SER A 261 4.52 29.42 -12.71
CA SER A 261 3.68 30.23 -11.83
C SER A 261 4.34 30.45 -10.46
N SER A 262 4.13 31.62 -9.86
CA SER A 262 4.55 31.93 -8.49
C SER A 262 3.81 31.10 -7.43
N ASP A 263 2.55 30.76 -7.70
CA ASP A 263 1.77 29.87 -6.85
C ASP A 263 2.23 28.42 -7.01
N LEU A 264 2.58 27.79 -5.88
CA LEU A 264 3.06 26.40 -5.84
C LEU A 264 2.02 25.40 -6.32
N CYS A 265 0.74 25.59 -5.96
CA CYS A 265 -0.32 24.64 -6.33
C CYS A 265 -0.54 24.65 -7.84
N THR A 266 -0.63 25.84 -8.42
CA THR A 266 -0.78 26.05 -9.87
C THR A 266 0.42 25.47 -10.63
N ARG A 267 1.63 25.79 -10.20
CA ARG A 267 2.87 25.30 -10.83
C ARG A 267 2.96 23.78 -10.82
N HIS A 268 2.69 23.17 -9.65
CA HIS A 268 2.72 21.71 -9.49
C HIS A 268 1.69 21.02 -10.39
N GLY A 269 0.43 21.49 -10.36
CA GLY A 269 -0.63 20.91 -11.17
C GLY A 269 -0.40 21.10 -12.67
N ALA A 270 0.13 22.24 -13.09
CA ALA A 270 0.46 22.53 -14.48
C ALA A 270 1.56 21.62 -15.04
N VAL A 271 2.62 21.36 -14.26
CA VAL A 271 3.70 20.43 -14.65
C VAL A 271 3.16 19.02 -14.84
N LEU A 272 2.35 18.54 -13.89
CA LEU A 272 1.72 17.22 -14.00
C LEU A 272 0.78 17.15 -15.20
N ALA A 273 -0.12 18.13 -15.33
CA ALA A 273 -1.11 18.16 -16.41
C ALA A 273 -0.44 18.25 -17.79
N ALA A 274 0.59 19.07 -17.95
CA ALA A 274 1.32 19.17 -19.22
C ALA A 274 1.96 17.82 -19.61
N GLY A 275 2.61 17.14 -18.65
CA GLY A 275 3.17 15.80 -18.88
C GLY A 275 2.11 14.78 -19.28
N GLU A 276 1.04 14.67 -18.50
CA GLU A 276 -0.04 13.69 -18.73
C GLU A 276 -0.77 13.96 -20.08
N VAL A 277 -1.00 15.20 -20.45
CA VAL A 277 -1.61 15.56 -21.75
C VAL A 277 -0.68 15.21 -22.91
N VAL A 278 0.62 15.50 -22.81
CA VAL A 278 1.61 15.10 -23.86
C VAL A 278 1.64 13.59 -24.02
N PHE A 279 1.65 12.86 -22.91
CA PHE A 279 1.59 11.39 -22.90
C PHE A 279 0.31 10.89 -23.60
N ALA A 280 -0.87 11.42 -23.23
CA ALA A 280 -2.15 11.02 -23.79
C ALA A 280 -2.25 11.32 -25.30
N LEU A 281 -1.78 12.47 -25.74
CA LEU A 281 -1.75 12.83 -27.18
C LEU A 281 -0.90 11.83 -27.98
N CYS A 282 0.26 11.45 -27.46
CA CYS A 282 1.09 10.42 -28.08
C CYS A 282 0.37 9.06 -28.14
N GLN A 283 -0.28 8.64 -27.05
CA GLN A 283 -1.08 7.39 -26.99
C GLN A 283 -2.23 7.39 -28.03
N CYS A 284 -2.80 8.56 -28.31
CA CYS A 284 -3.83 8.72 -29.34
C CYS A 284 -3.25 8.84 -30.77
N GLY A 285 -1.94 8.70 -30.96
CA GLY A 285 -1.28 8.81 -32.27
C GLY A 285 -1.17 10.24 -32.80
N HIS A 286 -1.32 11.26 -31.95
CA HIS A 286 -1.15 12.66 -32.36
C HIS A 286 0.33 13.05 -32.30
N VAL A 287 0.86 13.56 -33.42
CA VAL A 287 2.26 14.01 -33.51
C VAL A 287 2.34 15.50 -33.22
N LEU A 288 3.03 15.86 -32.14
CA LEU A 288 3.23 17.27 -31.79
C LEU A 288 4.13 18.01 -32.79
N PRO A 289 3.80 19.24 -33.22
CA PRO A 289 4.67 20.06 -34.05
C PRO A 289 6.04 20.32 -33.39
N ASN A 290 7.10 20.41 -34.19
CA ASN A 290 8.48 20.60 -33.71
C ASN A 290 8.63 21.81 -32.79
N GLU A 291 7.94 22.93 -33.08
CA GLU A 291 7.98 24.12 -32.21
C GLU A 291 7.42 23.85 -30.83
N LYS A 292 6.31 23.10 -30.74
CA LYS A 292 5.71 22.72 -29.44
C LYS A 292 6.62 21.75 -28.68
N GLN A 293 7.23 20.80 -29.38
CA GLN A 293 8.21 19.88 -28.76
C GLN A 293 9.38 20.64 -28.14
N LYS A 294 9.92 21.68 -28.80
CA LYS A 294 10.98 22.55 -28.25
C LYS A 294 10.54 23.25 -26.96
N VAL A 295 9.31 23.79 -26.95
CA VAL A 295 8.77 24.49 -25.77
C VAL A 295 8.57 23.51 -24.62
N ILE A 296 8.00 22.33 -24.86
CA ILE A 296 7.83 21.26 -23.86
C ILE A 296 9.17 20.81 -23.30
N ALA A 297 10.16 20.57 -24.15
CA ALA A 297 11.50 20.20 -23.76
C ALA A 297 12.16 21.26 -22.85
N GLY A 298 11.83 22.54 -23.05
CA GLY A 298 12.35 23.66 -22.24
C GLY A 298 11.77 23.79 -20.83
N VAL A 299 10.71 23.08 -20.48
CA VAL A 299 10.02 23.21 -19.18
C VAL A 299 10.93 22.89 -17.99
N VAL A 300 11.58 21.73 -18.00
CA VAL A 300 12.45 21.29 -16.88
C VAL A 300 13.68 22.20 -16.73
N PRO A 301 14.43 22.54 -17.80
CA PRO A 301 15.51 23.53 -17.69
C PRO A 301 15.06 24.90 -17.17
N ALA A 302 13.86 25.35 -17.52
CA ALA A 302 13.32 26.60 -17.00
C ALA A 302 13.01 26.55 -15.49
N ILE A 303 12.44 25.44 -15.01
CA ILE A 303 12.19 25.18 -13.59
C ILE A 303 13.50 25.14 -12.81
N ASP A 304 14.52 24.47 -13.36
CA ASP A 304 15.85 24.38 -12.73
C ASP A 304 16.53 25.75 -12.67
N LYS A 305 16.55 26.50 -13.77
CA LYS A 305 17.08 27.87 -13.83
C LYS A 305 16.39 28.80 -12.85
N ALA A 306 15.08 28.68 -12.67
CA ALA A 306 14.30 29.43 -11.69
C ALA A 306 14.46 28.91 -10.24
N ARG A 307 15.24 27.84 -10.01
CA ARG A 307 15.54 27.24 -8.70
C ARG A 307 14.27 26.83 -7.92
N LEU A 308 13.23 26.36 -8.59
CA LEU A 308 11.91 26.05 -8.01
C LEU A 308 11.87 24.74 -7.20
N TYR A 309 12.98 24.01 -7.12
CA TYR A 309 13.18 22.86 -6.22
C TYR A 309 13.63 23.27 -4.81
N ARG A 310 13.98 24.54 -4.59
CA ARG A 310 14.50 25.04 -3.30
C ARG A 310 13.39 25.63 -2.47
N GLY A 311 13.53 25.52 -1.16
CA GLY A 311 12.59 26.10 -0.20
C GLY A 311 11.31 25.25 0.01
N LYS A 312 10.34 25.86 0.68
CA LYS A 312 9.07 25.22 1.05
C LYS A 312 8.27 24.81 -0.20
N GLY A 313 7.97 23.53 -0.30
CA GLY A 313 7.23 22.97 -1.45
C GLY A 313 8.11 22.46 -2.61
N GLY A 314 9.44 22.62 -2.57
CA GLY A 314 10.35 22.08 -3.56
C GLY A 314 10.28 20.57 -3.73
N GLU A 315 10.02 19.85 -2.65
CA GLU A 315 9.85 18.39 -2.66
C GLU A 315 8.70 17.93 -3.56
N ILE A 316 7.55 18.62 -3.51
CA ILE A 316 6.40 18.30 -4.35
C ILE A 316 6.75 18.47 -5.82
N MET A 317 7.50 19.51 -6.16
CA MET A 317 7.94 19.78 -7.52
C MET A 317 8.90 18.71 -8.06
N ARG A 318 9.77 18.16 -7.23
CA ARG A 318 10.72 17.11 -7.63
C ARG A 318 10.00 15.86 -8.17
N ALA A 319 8.97 15.40 -7.46
CA ALA A 319 8.16 14.26 -7.90
C ALA A 319 7.39 14.59 -9.20
N ALA A 320 6.78 15.79 -9.28
CA ALA A 320 6.04 16.22 -10.45
C ALA A 320 6.91 16.32 -11.71
N VAL A 321 8.12 16.86 -11.59
CA VAL A 321 9.09 16.95 -12.70
C VAL A 321 9.60 15.58 -13.10
N SER A 322 9.86 14.68 -12.16
CA SER A 322 10.21 13.29 -12.49
C SER A 322 9.10 12.59 -13.29
N ARG A 323 7.84 12.79 -12.91
CA ARG A 323 6.68 12.28 -13.68
C ARG A 323 6.58 12.94 -15.05
N PHE A 324 6.82 14.25 -15.15
CA PHE A 324 6.84 14.95 -16.42
C PHE A 324 7.91 14.36 -17.36
N ILE A 325 9.13 14.13 -16.87
CA ILE A 325 10.21 13.49 -17.63
C ILE A 325 9.78 12.10 -18.12
N GLU A 326 9.14 11.31 -17.26
CA GLU A 326 8.58 10.01 -17.63
C GLU A 326 7.61 10.14 -18.81
N CYS A 327 6.62 11.03 -18.71
CA CYS A 327 5.58 11.23 -19.73
C CYS A 327 6.17 11.62 -21.09
N ILE A 328 7.07 12.61 -21.11
CA ILE A 328 7.67 13.08 -22.37
C ILE A 328 8.67 12.08 -22.96
N SER A 329 9.28 11.22 -22.11
CA SER A 329 10.15 10.15 -22.56
C SER A 329 9.37 9.05 -23.28
N VAL A 330 8.21 8.68 -22.76
CA VAL A 330 7.30 7.73 -23.42
C VAL A 330 6.72 8.31 -24.70
N ALA A 331 6.47 9.62 -24.73
CA ALA A 331 5.99 10.34 -25.91
C ALA A 331 7.09 10.59 -26.97
N HIS A 332 8.35 10.21 -26.70
CA HIS A 332 9.50 10.43 -27.59
C HIS A 332 9.64 11.88 -28.10
N VAL A 333 9.37 12.86 -27.22
CA VAL A 333 9.54 14.28 -27.55
C VAL A 333 10.99 14.56 -27.92
N ALA A 334 11.26 15.25 -29.02
CA ALA A 334 12.61 15.53 -29.49
C ALA A 334 13.41 16.38 -28.47
N LEU A 335 14.50 15.84 -27.94
CA LEU A 335 15.34 16.48 -26.92
C LEU A 335 16.74 16.77 -27.46
N PRO A 336 17.21 18.04 -27.47
CA PRO A 336 18.62 18.37 -27.70
C PRO A 336 19.53 17.75 -26.62
N GLN A 337 20.78 17.47 -26.99
CA GLN A 337 21.76 16.80 -26.11
C GLN A 337 21.94 17.50 -24.74
N ARG A 338 21.98 18.83 -24.75
CA ARG A 338 22.08 19.62 -23.52
C ARG A 338 20.89 19.41 -22.58
N ILE A 339 19.69 19.28 -23.12
CA ILE A 339 18.48 19.04 -22.32
C ILE A 339 18.45 17.60 -21.78
N LYS A 340 18.90 16.60 -22.58
CA LYS A 340 19.05 15.23 -22.10
C LYS A 340 19.96 15.19 -20.87
N GLN A 341 21.07 15.94 -20.89
CA GLN A 341 21.98 16.03 -19.75
C GLN A 341 21.31 16.64 -18.51
N THR A 342 20.57 17.74 -18.67
CA THR A 342 19.80 18.34 -17.55
C THR A 342 18.79 17.36 -16.96
N PHE A 343 18.13 16.54 -17.77
CA PHE A 343 17.16 15.55 -17.29
C PHE A 343 17.84 14.45 -16.47
N ILE A 344 18.98 13.94 -16.92
CA ILE A 344 19.76 12.95 -16.15
C ILE A 344 20.17 13.55 -14.80
N GLU A 345 20.71 14.76 -14.78
CA GLU A 345 21.14 15.44 -13.55
C GLU A 345 19.97 15.65 -12.58
N THR A 346 18.81 16.08 -13.10
CA THR A 346 17.59 16.25 -12.30
C THR A 346 17.11 14.92 -11.71
N LEU A 347 17.07 13.86 -12.50
CA LEU A 347 16.67 12.53 -12.03
C LEU A 347 17.67 11.97 -11.00
N ASP A 348 18.98 12.14 -11.24
CA ASP A 348 20.03 11.74 -10.30
C ASP A 348 19.93 12.46 -8.94
N GLU A 349 19.64 13.77 -8.94
CA GLU A 349 19.39 14.49 -7.69
C GLU A 349 18.15 14.00 -6.96
N ASN A 350 17.09 13.68 -7.70
CA ASN A 350 15.85 13.18 -7.11
C ASN A 350 15.99 11.75 -6.60
N LEU A 351 16.83 10.91 -7.21
CA LEU A 351 17.20 9.58 -6.70
C LEU A 351 17.94 9.64 -5.37
N LYS A 352 18.69 10.70 -5.10
CA LYS A 352 19.42 10.91 -3.84
C LYS A 352 18.59 11.60 -2.74
N HIS A 353 17.33 11.84 -3.02
CA HIS A 353 16.46 12.51 -2.06
C HIS A 353 15.99 11.53 -0.97
N PRO A 354 15.92 11.94 0.32
CA PRO A 354 15.51 11.04 1.41
C PRO A 354 14.05 10.60 1.37
N ASN A 355 13.19 11.30 0.64
CA ASN A 355 11.77 10.97 0.49
C ASN A 355 11.59 9.86 -0.56
N SER A 356 11.03 8.70 -0.16
CA SER A 356 10.82 7.54 -1.03
C SER A 356 9.89 7.83 -2.22
N GLN A 357 8.86 8.66 -2.05
CA GLN A 357 7.95 9.02 -3.16
C GLN A 357 8.68 9.76 -4.29
N ILE A 358 9.65 10.61 -3.94
CA ILE A 358 10.47 11.31 -4.92
C ILE A 358 11.41 10.33 -5.61
N GLN A 359 12.03 9.43 -4.85
CA GLN A 359 12.89 8.37 -5.41
C GLN A 359 12.11 7.48 -6.38
N ASP A 360 10.93 7.02 -6.01
CA ASP A 360 10.07 6.17 -6.85
C ASP A 360 9.67 6.87 -8.16
N ALA A 361 9.32 8.16 -8.09
CA ALA A 361 9.02 8.95 -9.28
C ALA A 361 10.27 9.10 -10.18
N ALA A 362 11.45 9.33 -9.59
CA ALA A 362 12.71 9.45 -10.31
C ALA A 362 13.13 8.13 -10.96
N VAL A 363 12.92 6.99 -10.30
CA VAL A 363 13.18 5.65 -10.86
C VAL A 363 12.33 5.39 -12.10
N LYS A 364 11.03 5.71 -12.05
CA LYS A 364 10.13 5.58 -13.20
C LYS A 364 10.58 6.52 -14.35
N GLY A 365 10.87 7.77 -14.02
CA GLY A 365 11.40 8.74 -14.97
C GLY A 365 12.68 8.25 -15.65
N LEU A 366 13.63 7.75 -14.84
CA LEU A 366 14.91 7.22 -15.34
C LEU A 366 14.70 6.01 -16.27
N LYS A 367 13.84 5.08 -15.88
CA LYS A 367 13.54 3.87 -16.66
C LYS A 367 13.10 4.20 -18.09
N TYR A 368 12.14 5.10 -18.23
CA TYR A 368 11.62 5.46 -19.55
C TYR A 368 12.54 6.40 -20.29
N PHE A 369 13.25 7.28 -19.58
CA PHE A 369 14.22 8.19 -20.17
C PHE A 369 15.41 7.44 -20.80
N VAL A 370 16.00 6.49 -20.07
CA VAL A 370 17.12 5.70 -20.58
C VAL A 370 16.72 4.87 -21.79
N ARG A 371 15.56 4.23 -21.73
CA ARG A 371 15.02 3.43 -22.84
C ARG A 371 14.68 4.27 -24.07
N GLY A 372 14.09 5.45 -23.87
CA GLY A 372 13.63 6.30 -24.97
C GLY A 372 14.73 7.08 -25.68
N TYR A 373 15.77 7.47 -24.96
CA TYR A 373 16.76 8.42 -25.48
C TYR A 373 18.23 7.97 -25.43
N LEU A 374 18.59 7.09 -24.50
CA LEU A 374 19.98 6.72 -24.31
C LEU A 374 20.35 5.35 -24.90
N ALA A 375 19.46 4.39 -24.83
CA ALA A 375 19.72 3.05 -25.39
C ALA A 375 19.91 3.07 -26.92
N THR A 376 19.38 4.09 -27.60
CA THR A 376 19.49 4.26 -29.07
C THR A 376 20.54 5.28 -29.50
N ASP A 377 21.17 6.01 -28.56
CA ASP A 377 22.11 7.09 -28.87
C ASP A 377 23.59 6.63 -28.71
N SER A 378 24.24 6.39 -29.81
CA SER A 378 25.67 5.96 -29.85
C SER A 378 26.66 6.99 -29.24
N ASN A 379 26.24 8.22 -28.99
CA ASN A 379 27.09 9.29 -28.48
C ASN A 379 27.10 9.43 -26.95
N MET A 380 26.29 8.67 -26.24
CA MET A 380 26.22 8.71 -24.77
C MET A 380 26.78 7.43 -24.15
N PRO A 381 27.67 7.53 -23.15
CA PRO A 381 28.26 6.36 -22.49
C PRO A 381 27.23 5.71 -21.55
N VAL A 382 26.31 4.91 -22.11
CA VAL A 382 25.27 4.20 -21.38
C VAL A 382 25.88 3.24 -20.34
N VAL A 383 27.01 2.64 -20.64
CA VAL A 383 27.76 1.71 -19.77
C VAL A 383 28.25 2.39 -18.47
N GLY A 384 28.60 3.68 -18.53
CA GLY A 384 29.06 4.44 -17.35
C GLY A 384 27.99 4.64 -16.26
N MET A 385 26.69 4.55 -16.61
CA MET A 385 25.62 4.74 -15.64
C MET A 385 25.55 3.59 -14.63
N ALA A 386 25.70 2.35 -15.08
CA ALA A 386 25.68 1.19 -14.20
C ALA A 386 26.86 1.25 -13.20
N HIS A 387 28.07 1.58 -13.66
CA HIS A 387 29.23 1.73 -12.79
C HIS A 387 29.05 2.87 -11.76
N LYS A 388 28.44 3.98 -12.14
CA LYS A 388 28.11 5.09 -11.24
C LYS A 388 27.22 4.62 -10.09
N TYR A 389 26.08 4.00 -10.39
CA TYR A 389 25.14 3.54 -9.37
C TYR A 389 25.72 2.36 -8.57
N LEU A 390 26.51 1.48 -9.18
CA LEU A 390 27.19 0.39 -8.49
C LEU A 390 28.13 0.92 -7.40
N LYS A 391 28.89 1.97 -7.69
CA LYS A 391 29.76 2.64 -6.72
C LYS A 391 28.97 3.29 -5.58
N GLN A 392 27.81 3.83 -5.89
CA GLN A 392 26.95 4.52 -4.93
C GLN A 392 26.18 3.57 -3.96
N LEU A 393 26.18 2.26 -4.20
CA LEU A 393 25.60 1.29 -3.26
C LEU A 393 26.31 1.25 -1.89
N THR A 394 27.55 1.72 -1.82
CA THR A 394 28.36 1.82 -0.59
C THR A 394 28.59 3.26 -0.15
N ASP A 395 27.79 4.20 -0.64
CA ASP A 395 27.88 5.61 -0.25
C ASP A 395 27.54 5.77 1.24
N PRO A 396 28.23 6.61 2.02
CA PRO A 396 27.89 6.88 3.42
C PRO A 396 26.49 7.49 3.55
N ASN A 397 26.00 8.22 2.57
CA ASN A 397 24.64 8.75 2.55
C ASN A 397 23.62 7.66 2.22
N VAL A 398 22.77 7.36 3.19
CA VAL A 398 21.70 6.34 3.09
C VAL A 398 20.74 6.60 1.91
N ALA A 399 20.35 7.86 1.68
CA ALA A 399 19.45 8.21 0.58
C ALA A 399 20.06 7.89 -0.79
N VAL A 400 21.37 8.07 -0.94
CA VAL A 400 22.12 7.70 -2.16
C VAL A 400 22.10 6.19 -2.36
N ARG A 401 22.34 5.40 -1.31
CA ARG A 401 22.26 3.92 -1.39
C ARG A 401 20.88 3.45 -1.82
N ARG A 402 19.82 3.98 -1.20
CA ARG A 402 18.42 3.65 -1.50
C ARG A 402 18.08 3.88 -2.97
N GLY A 403 18.38 5.09 -3.48
CA GLY A 403 18.09 5.47 -4.86
C GLY A 403 18.90 4.71 -5.88
N SER A 404 20.18 4.48 -5.61
CA SER A 404 21.08 3.78 -6.54
C SER A 404 20.71 2.31 -6.73
N ALA A 405 20.24 1.63 -5.68
CA ALA A 405 19.75 0.27 -5.78
C ALA A 405 18.53 0.15 -6.71
N LEU A 406 17.56 1.05 -6.56
CA LEU A 406 16.39 1.11 -7.45
C LEU A 406 16.77 1.54 -8.88
N ALA A 407 17.69 2.48 -9.01
CA ALA A 407 18.17 2.93 -10.32
C ALA A 407 18.77 1.78 -11.13
N LEU A 408 19.64 0.95 -10.52
CA LEU A 408 20.19 -0.25 -11.17
C LEU A 408 19.08 -1.18 -11.68
N GLY A 409 18.03 -1.42 -10.88
CA GLY A 409 16.90 -2.23 -11.28
C GLY A 409 16.04 -1.65 -12.41
N SER A 410 16.16 -0.36 -12.70
CA SER A 410 15.40 0.33 -13.75
C SER A 410 16.15 0.41 -15.09
N LEU A 411 17.47 0.17 -15.11
CA LEU A 411 18.29 0.25 -16.30
C LEU A 411 17.99 -0.90 -17.28
N PRO A 412 18.06 -0.66 -18.60
CA PRO A 412 18.02 -1.73 -19.59
C PRO A 412 19.36 -2.49 -19.64
N TYR A 413 19.33 -3.68 -20.26
CA TYR A 413 20.47 -4.60 -20.28
C TYR A 413 21.76 -3.98 -20.87
N GLU A 414 21.62 -3.15 -21.89
CA GLU A 414 22.72 -2.47 -22.58
C GLU A 414 23.60 -1.65 -21.62
N CYS A 415 23.02 -1.16 -20.53
CA CYS A 415 23.75 -0.36 -19.53
C CYS A 415 24.75 -1.18 -18.71
N PHE A 416 24.53 -2.48 -18.54
CA PHE A 416 25.36 -3.34 -17.70
C PHE A 416 25.76 -4.66 -18.35
N SER A 417 25.65 -4.77 -19.68
CA SER A 417 26.00 -5.98 -20.44
C SER A 417 27.36 -6.56 -20.08
N ASN A 418 28.38 -5.71 -19.85
CA ASN A 418 29.74 -6.10 -19.53
C ASN A 418 30.00 -6.27 -18.00
N CYS A 419 29.10 -5.87 -17.12
CA CYS A 419 29.29 -5.89 -15.66
C CYS A 419 28.08 -6.43 -14.90
N TRP A 420 27.16 -7.11 -15.56
CA TRP A 420 25.91 -7.58 -14.94
C TRP A 420 26.13 -8.51 -13.74
N ASN A 421 27.16 -9.36 -13.81
CA ASN A 421 27.49 -10.27 -12.71
C ASN A 421 27.98 -9.49 -11.48
N ASP A 422 28.82 -8.46 -11.64
CA ASP A 422 29.27 -7.61 -10.55
C ASP A 422 28.11 -6.82 -9.94
N VAL A 423 27.16 -6.38 -10.77
CA VAL A 423 25.92 -5.72 -10.30
C VAL A 423 25.09 -6.66 -9.41
N ILE A 424 24.88 -7.91 -9.83
CA ILE A 424 24.16 -8.92 -9.04
C ILE A 424 24.90 -9.19 -7.72
N VAL A 425 26.21 -9.46 -7.77
CA VAL A 425 26.99 -9.79 -6.56
C VAL A 425 26.96 -8.62 -5.56
N LYS A 426 27.12 -7.38 -6.05
CA LYS A 426 27.08 -6.20 -5.18
C LYS A 426 25.68 -5.95 -4.59
N LEU A 427 24.62 -6.09 -5.40
CA LEU A 427 23.24 -6.00 -4.89
C LEU A 427 22.94 -7.09 -3.86
N CYS A 428 23.38 -8.34 -4.10
CA CYS A 428 23.25 -9.41 -3.12
C CYS A 428 23.93 -9.07 -1.78
N SER A 429 25.12 -8.48 -1.81
CA SER A 429 25.80 -8.02 -0.58
C SER A 429 25.03 -6.88 0.09
N SER A 430 24.40 -5.98 -0.68
CA SER A 430 23.60 -4.86 -0.16
C SER A 430 22.23 -5.29 0.40
N CYS A 431 21.79 -6.53 0.18
CA CYS A 431 20.58 -7.09 0.81
C CYS A 431 20.82 -7.58 2.25
N LEU A 432 22.07 -7.72 2.67
CA LEU A 432 22.42 -8.25 3.99
C LEU A 432 22.41 -7.14 5.04
N VAL A 433 22.19 -7.54 6.30
CA VAL A 433 22.23 -6.62 7.43
C VAL A 433 23.66 -6.12 7.61
N GLU A 434 23.84 -4.82 7.69
CA GLU A 434 25.12 -4.16 7.90
C GLU A 434 25.71 -4.53 9.29
N GLU A 435 27.02 -4.80 9.33
CA GLU A 435 27.73 -5.18 10.56
C GLU A 435 27.68 -4.05 11.59
N ASN A 436 27.94 -2.82 11.14
CA ASN A 436 27.89 -1.66 12.02
C ASN A 436 26.42 -1.22 12.24
N PRO A 437 25.92 -1.17 13.48
CA PRO A 437 24.56 -0.76 13.79
C PRO A 437 24.18 0.65 13.31
N GLU A 438 25.15 1.58 13.24
CA GLU A 438 24.93 2.96 12.81
C GLU A 438 24.64 3.08 11.30
N ASP A 439 25.16 2.12 10.51
CA ASP A 439 24.97 2.09 9.06
C ASP A 439 23.70 1.34 8.62
N ARG A 440 23.00 0.70 9.58
CA ARG A 440 21.82 -0.12 9.30
C ARG A 440 20.66 0.70 8.76
N ASP A 441 20.21 0.32 7.57
CA ASP A 441 19.04 0.92 6.94
C ASP A 441 18.18 -0.11 6.20
N ALA A 442 17.02 -0.41 6.76
CA ALA A 442 16.11 -1.40 6.20
C ALA A 442 15.55 -0.98 4.82
N GLU A 443 15.35 0.31 4.58
CA GLU A 443 14.88 0.78 3.27
C GLU A 443 15.93 0.58 2.18
N SER A 444 17.23 0.77 2.48
CA SER A 444 18.32 0.47 1.54
C SER A 444 18.33 -1.00 1.18
N ARG A 445 18.20 -1.89 2.16
CA ARG A 445 18.14 -3.35 1.92
C ARG A 445 16.90 -3.75 1.15
N THR A 446 15.73 -3.20 1.48
CA THR A 446 14.48 -3.41 0.74
C THR A 446 14.63 -3.01 -0.73
N ASN A 447 15.23 -1.84 -0.99
CA ASN A 447 15.46 -1.34 -2.34
C ASN A 447 16.53 -2.16 -3.07
N ALA A 448 17.54 -2.67 -2.35
CA ALA A 448 18.53 -3.59 -2.92
C ALA A 448 17.87 -4.91 -3.38
N VAL A 449 16.97 -5.48 -2.58
CA VAL A 449 16.19 -6.67 -2.98
C VAL A 449 15.35 -6.39 -4.22
N LYS A 450 14.61 -5.29 -4.24
CA LYS A 450 13.78 -4.90 -5.40
C LYS A 450 14.64 -4.67 -6.65
N GLY A 451 15.75 -3.96 -6.51
CA GLY A 451 16.71 -3.70 -7.58
C GLY A 451 17.33 -5.00 -8.13
N LEU A 452 17.75 -5.89 -7.23
CA LEU A 452 18.31 -7.20 -7.57
C LEU A 452 17.35 -8.03 -8.43
N VAL A 453 16.10 -8.15 -7.99
CA VAL A 453 15.08 -8.92 -8.71
C VAL A 453 14.79 -8.31 -10.08
N SER A 454 14.69 -6.98 -10.19
CA SER A 454 14.49 -6.29 -11.47
C SER A 454 15.66 -6.44 -12.43
N VAL A 455 16.89 -6.46 -11.92
CA VAL A 455 18.09 -6.76 -12.73
C VAL A 455 18.03 -8.19 -13.26
N CYS A 456 17.69 -9.17 -12.42
CA CYS A 456 17.52 -10.56 -12.84
C CYS A 456 16.47 -10.70 -13.96
N GLU A 457 15.29 -10.08 -13.80
CA GLU A 457 14.25 -10.06 -14.84
C GLU A 457 14.75 -9.47 -16.16
N THR A 458 15.54 -8.38 -16.09
CA THR A 458 16.07 -7.69 -17.28
C THR A 458 17.10 -8.56 -18.00
N ILE A 459 17.99 -9.21 -17.28
CA ILE A 459 19.03 -10.09 -17.85
C ILE A 459 18.40 -11.31 -18.53
N VAL A 460 17.44 -11.96 -17.87
CA VAL A 460 16.77 -13.15 -18.43
C VAL A 460 16.01 -12.80 -19.71
N ARG A 461 15.23 -11.70 -19.73
CA ARG A 461 14.52 -11.25 -20.93
C ARG A 461 15.47 -10.94 -22.10
N SER A 462 16.64 -10.38 -21.82
CA SER A 462 17.63 -10.10 -22.88
C SER A 462 18.28 -11.36 -23.41
N SER A 463 18.46 -12.39 -22.58
CA SER A 463 18.99 -13.67 -23.03
C SER A 463 18.02 -14.47 -23.92
N GLU A 464 16.70 -14.22 -23.79
CA GLU A 464 15.66 -14.82 -24.64
C GLU A 464 15.61 -14.18 -26.04
N SER A 465 15.96 -12.89 -26.17
CA SER A 465 15.82 -12.13 -27.43
C SER A 465 17.05 -12.18 -28.33
N THR A 466 18.21 -12.56 -27.80
CA THR A 466 19.47 -12.60 -28.57
C THR A 466 19.89 -14.04 -28.83
N SER A 467 19.77 -14.49 -30.08
CA SER A 467 20.38 -15.75 -30.61
C SER A 467 21.92 -15.68 -30.73
N CYS A 468 22.58 -14.67 -30.18
CA CYS A 468 24.00 -14.45 -30.26
C CYS A 468 24.72 -14.79 -28.96
N VAL A 469 25.71 -15.66 -29.08
CA VAL A 469 26.84 -15.94 -28.15
C VAL A 469 26.46 -15.87 -26.67
N MET A 470 26.22 -17.04 -26.09
CA MET A 470 25.99 -17.18 -24.64
C MET A 470 27.19 -16.60 -23.89
N PRO A 471 26.98 -15.75 -22.86
CA PRO A 471 28.05 -15.36 -21.96
C PRO A 471 28.66 -16.61 -21.29
N ASP A 472 29.92 -16.60 -20.98
CA ASP A 472 30.66 -17.70 -20.33
C ASP A 472 29.96 -18.25 -19.05
N ILE A 473 29.09 -17.42 -18.43
CA ILE A 473 28.34 -17.76 -17.21
C ILE A 473 26.84 -17.62 -17.52
N SER A 474 26.07 -18.71 -17.32
CA SER A 474 24.62 -18.69 -17.46
C SER A 474 23.96 -17.81 -16.38
N PRO A 475 23.11 -16.83 -16.73
CA PRO A 475 22.37 -16.01 -15.77
C PRO A 475 21.52 -16.83 -14.81
N PHE A 476 20.92 -17.92 -15.28
CA PHE A 476 20.10 -18.83 -14.46
C PHE A 476 20.90 -19.51 -13.35
N LEU A 477 22.18 -19.88 -13.62
CA LEU A 477 23.06 -20.44 -12.59
C LEU A 477 23.44 -19.39 -11.54
N VAL A 478 23.62 -18.14 -11.90
CA VAL A 478 23.87 -17.05 -10.96
C VAL A 478 22.66 -16.79 -10.08
N ILE A 479 21.45 -16.78 -10.68
CA ILE A 479 20.20 -16.65 -9.93
C ILE A 479 20.07 -17.83 -8.95
N LYS A 480 20.27 -19.06 -9.42
CA LYS A 480 20.22 -20.27 -8.61
C LYS A 480 21.18 -20.24 -7.43
N ASN A 481 22.46 -19.95 -7.68
CA ASN A 481 23.52 -20.18 -6.70
C ASN A 481 23.82 -18.98 -5.80
N ILE A 482 23.53 -17.75 -6.25
CA ILE A 482 23.87 -16.52 -5.54
C ILE A 482 22.61 -15.77 -5.10
N VAL A 483 21.72 -15.45 -6.05
CA VAL A 483 20.55 -14.60 -5.77
C VAL A 483 19.58 -15.27 -4.79
N LEU A 484 19.18 -16.53 -5.04
CA LEU A 484 18.27 -17.25 -4.16
C LEU A 484 18.82 -17.35 -2.72
N LYS A 485 20.11 -17.60 -2.58
CA LYS A 485 20.74 -17.65 -1.24
C LYS A 485 20.65 -16.31 -0.52
N SER A 486 20.87 -15.21 -1.24
CA SER A 486 20.74 -13.86 -0.68
C SER A 486 19.30 -13.54 -0.28
N LEU A 487 18.32 -13.89 -1.11
CA LEU A 487 16.90 -13.68 -0.82
C LEU A 487 16.43 -14.55 0.36
N LEU A 488 16.86 -15.80 0.44
CA LEU A 488 16.54 -16.67 1.58
C LEU A 488 17.12 -16.14 2.89
N ARG A 489 18.34 -15.56 2.88
CA ARG A 489 18.91 -14.88 4.05
C ARG A 489 18.14 -13.62 4.41
N ALA A 490 17.64 -12.89 3.41
CA ALA A 490 16.83 -11.68 3.63
C ALA A 490 15.48 -12.00 4.32
N LEU A 491 14.96 -13.23 4.26
CA LEU A 491 13.80 -13.67 5.05
C LEU A 491 14.08 -13.69 6.57
N ASP A 492 15.34 -13.66 6.98
CA ASP A 492 15.75 -13.63 8.39
C ASP A 492 16.18 -12.22 8.86
N ASP A 493 15.85 -11.17 8.13
CA ASP A 493 16.05 -9.80 8.57
C ASP A 493 15.00 -9.42 9.62
N TYR A 494 15.42 -9.32 10.87
CA TYR A 494 14.58 -8.90 12.00
C TYR A 494 15.13 -7.65 12.68
N CYS A 495 15.70 -6.75 11.91
CA CYS A 495 16.14 -5.45 12.40
C CYS A 495 14.97 -4.63 12.94
N VAL A 496 15.19 -4.00 14.08
CA VAL A 496 14.21 -3.16 14.79
C VAL A 496 14.80 -1.77 14.97
N ASP A 497 14.01 -0.74 14.75
CA ASP A 497 14.32 0.65 15.08
C ASP A 497 13.14 1.30 15.86
N ASN A 498 13.14 2.62 15.98
CA ASN A 498 12.09 3.38 16.67
C ASN A 498 10.69 3.27 15.99
N ARG A 499 10.61 2.82 14.75
CA ARG A 499 9.36 2.55 14.00
C ARG A 499 8.83 1.13 14.23
N GLY A 500 9.60 0.26 14.88
CA GLY A 500 9.28 -1.14 15.14
C GLY A 500 10.14 -2.12 14.33
N ASP A 501 9.56 -3.25 13.91
CA ASP A 501 10.22 -4.29 13.10
C ASP A 501 10.32 -3.85 11.63
N VAL A 502 11.33 -3.04 11.32
CA VAL A 502 11.61 -2.54 9.96
C VAL A 502 12.18 -3.62 9.03
N GLY A 503 12.76 -4.69 9.59
CA GLY A 503 13.18 -5.85 8.81
C GLY A 503 12.01 -6.54 8.10
N SER A 504 10.77 -6.31 8.54
CA SER A 504 9.56 -6.81 7.86
C SER A 504 9.45 -6.35 6.42
N TRP A 505 9.90 -5.14 6.10
CA TRP A 505 9.90 -4.62 4.72
C TRP A 505 10.87 -5.39 3.82
N VAL A 506 12.02 -5.77 4.37
CA VAL A 506 13.02 -6.58 3.65
C VAL A 506 12.48 -7.99 3.42
N ARG A 507 11.86 -8.59 4.46
CA ARG A 507 11.23 -9.92 4.34
C ARG A 507 10.11 -9.93 3.31
N GLU A 508 9.23 -8.91 3.30
CA GLU A 508 8.17 -8.74 2.30
C GLU A 508 8.75 -8.69 0.87
N ALA A 509 9.74 -7.84 0.62
CA ALA A 509 10.41 -7.74 -0.66
C ALA A 509 11.12 -9.05 -1.07
N ALA A 510 11.70 -9.79 -0.10
CA ALA A 510 12.34 -11.07 -0.35
C ALA A 510 11.35 -12.17 -0.74
N ILE A 511 10.14 -12.20 -0.15
CA ILE A 511 9.07 -13.13 -0.53
C ILE A 511 8.69 -12.91 -2.00
N GLU A 512 8.41 -11.65 -2.38
CA GLU A 512 8.08 -11.31 -3.77
C GLU A 512 9.24 -11.62 -4.73
N GLY A 513 10.48 -11.40 -4.27
CA GLY A 513 11.68 -11.70 -5.02
C GLY A 513 11.87 -13.20 -5.25
N LEU A 514 11.65 -14.03 -4.23
CA LEU A 514 11.70 -15.50 -4.34
C LEU A 514 10.64 -16.03 -5.30
N GLU A 515 9.42 -15.51 -5.23
CA GLU A 515 8.35 -15.88 -6.17
C GLU A 515 8.78 -15.60 -7.63
N LYS A 516 9.26 -14.39 -7.92
CA LYS A 516 9.69 -14.00 -9.27
C LYS A 516 10.90 -14.80 -9.76
N CYS A 517 11.92 -14.98 -8.91
CA CYS A 517 13.10 -15.79 -9.26
C CYS A 517 12.73 -17.25 -9.51
N THR A 518 11.74 -17.81 -8.79
CA THR A 518 11.20 -19.15 -9.06
C THR A 518 10.65 -19.23 -10.48
N TYR A 519 9.83 -18.27 -10.90
CA TYR A 519 9.30 -18.25 -12.26
C TYR A 519 10.40 -18.10 -13.32
N LEU A 520 11.42 -17.25 -13.08
CA LEU A 520 12.54 -17.11 -13.99
C LEU A 520 13.31 -18.43 -14.20
N LEU A 521 13.59 -19.17 -13.11
CA LEU A 521 14.30 -20.45 -13.18
C LEU A 521 13.48 -21.53 -13.88
N CYS A 522 12.18 -21.64 -13.57
CA CYS A 522 11.27 -22.60 -14.22
C CYS A 522 11.13 -22.30 -15.72
N THR A 523 11.07 -21.02 -16.10
CA THR A 523 11.06 -20.60 -17.53
C THR A 523 12.37 -20.99 -18.21
N GLY A 524 13.52 -20.81 -17.54
CA GLY A 524 14.82 -21.21 -18.05
C GLY A 524 14.92 -22.71 -18.36
N ASP A 525 14.40 -23.55 -17.47
CA ASP A 525 14.32 -25.01 -17.69
C ASP A 525 13.42 -25.37 -18.87
N TYR A 526 12.28 -24.68 -19.02
CA TYR A 526 11.35 -24.87 -20.14
C TYR A 526 12.01 -24.51 -21.49
N ILE A 527 12.69 -23.36 -21.58
CA ILE A 527 13.40 -22.90 -22.78
C ILE A 527 14.48 -23.90 -23.18
N LYS A 528 15.25 -24.39 -22.20
CA LYS A 528 16.29 -25.40 -22.44
C LYS A 528 15.70 -26.70 -22.96
N ALA A 529 14.61 -27.18 -22.37
CA ALA A 529 13.93 -28.39 -22.81
C ALA A 529 13.40 -28.27 -24.26
N SER A 530 12.85 -27.08 -24.61
CA SER A 530 12.33 -26.85 -25.96
C SER A 530 13.44 -26.76 -27.03
N SER A 531 14.59 -26.16 -26.70
CA SER A 531 15.75 -26.10 -27.62
C SER A 531 16.41 -27.47 -27.83
N CYS A 532 16.48 -28.30 -26.79
CA CYS A 532 16.97 -29.68 -26.90
C CYS A 532 16.04 -30.59 -27.75
N ALA A 533 14.71 -30.39 -27.64
CA ALA A 533 13.76 -31.17 -28.45
C ALA A 533 13.85 -30.89 -29.96
N GLN A 534 14.30 -29.72 -30.37
CA GLN A 534 14.53 -29.35 -31.76
C GLN A 534 15.85 -29.92 -32.32
N SER A 535 16.83 -30.26 -31.47
CA SER A 535 18.14 -30.77 -31.87
C SER A 535 18.25 -32.30 -31.75
N LEU A 536 17.30 -33.00 -31.13
CA LEU A 536 17.34 -34.43 -30.83
C LEU A 536 16.14 -35.19 -31.44
N ALA A 537 16.17 -35.37 -32.76
CA ALA A 537 15.44 -36.43 -33.41
C ALA A 537 16.14 -37.81 -33.26
N THR A 538 17.22 -37.91 -32.49
CA THR A 538 17.96 -39.17 -32.23
C THR A 538 18.55 -39.15 -30.82
N LEU A 539 18.21 -40.21 -30.07
CA LEU A 539 18.87 -40.77 -28.88
C LEU A 539 18.29 -40.51 -27.48
N SER A 540 17.79 -41.64 -26.97
CA SER A 540 17.85 -42.20 -25.61
C SER A 540 17.15 -41.49 -24.44
N ASN A 541 16.28 -42.31 -23.82
CA ASN A 541 15.67 -42.18 -22.53
C ASN A 541 16.71 -42.00 -21.41
N ASP A 542 16.97 -40.75 -20.99
CA ASP A 542 17.52 -40.51 -19.67
C ASP A 542 16.77 -39.36 -19.05
N SER A 543 15.96 -39.64 -18.03
CA SER A 543 15.00 -38.74 -17.39
C SER A 543 15.64 -37.78 -16.36
N GLY A 544 16.98 -37.70 -16.34
CA GLY A 544 17.72 -36.99 -15.28
C GLY A 544 17.97 -35.48 -15.48
N ASP A 545 17.90 -34.96 -16.72
CA ASP A 545 18.46 -33.66 -17.07
C ASP A 545 17.42 -32.57 -17.43
N LYS A 546 16.13 -32.83 -17.17
CA LYS A 546 15.07 -31.91 -17.61
C LYS A 546 14.98 -30.63 -16.79
N TYR A 547 15.47 -30.62 -15.54
CA TYR A 547 15.36 -29.50 -14.59
C TYR A 547 16.75 -29.15 -14.02
N LEU A 548 17.50 -28.33 -14.76
CA LEU A 548 18.84 -27.91 -14.36
C LEU A 548 18.82 -26.76 -13.36
N PHE A 549 17.90 -25.82 -13.58
CA PHE A 549 17.89 -24.53 -12.86
C PHE A 549 17.00 -24.55 -11.63
N PHE A 550 15.85 -25.24 -11.68
CA PHE A 550 14.93 -25.36 -10.55
C PHE A 550 14.75 -26.82 -10.13
N ASP A 551 15.48 -27.25 -9.13
CA ASP A 551 15.46 -28.62 -8.59
C ASP A 551 14.64 -28.74 -7.29
N ALA A 552 14.46 -29.99 -6.79
CA ALA A 552 13.69 -30.28 -5.59
C ALA A 552 14.24 -29.62 -4.32
N ASN A 553 15.56 -29.43 -4.20
CA ASN A 553 16.16 -28.78 -3.05
C ASN A 553 15.83 -27.29 -3.03
N ILE A 554 15.87 -26.64 -4.20
CA ILE A 554 15.47 -25.24 -4.33
C ILE A 554 13.99 -25.08 -4.04
N ALA A 555 13.14 -25.93 -4.63
CA ALA A 555 11.71 -25.92 -4.38
C ALA A 555 11.41 -26.00 -2.87
N THR A 556 12.04 -26.99 -2.19
CA THR A 556 11.91 -27.15 -0.74
C THR A 556 12.36 -25.91 0.02
N SER A 557 13.53 -25.35 -0.30
CA SER A 557 14.07 -24.18 0.40
C SER A 557 13.22 -22.93 0.23
N VAL A 558 12.74 -22.67 -1.00
CA VAL A 558 11.92 -21.50 -1.31
C VAL A 558 10.53 -21.63 -0.66
N ILE A 559 9.85 -22.75 -0.90
CA ILE A 559 8.48 -22.94 -0.40
C ILE A 559 8.45 -23.00 1.13
N SER A 560 9.38 -23.72 1.77
CA SER A 560 9.45 -23.77 3.22
C SER A 560 9.83 -22.42 3.84
N GLY A 561 10.76 -21.69 3.21
CA GLY A 561 11.14 -20.34 3.63
C GLY A 561 9.97 -19.35 3.63
N ILE A 562 9.16 -19.34 2.57
CA ILE A 562 7.95 -18.52 2.49
C ILE A 562 6.90 -19.00 3.51
N THR A 563 6.71 -20.33 3.65
CA THR A 563 5.74 -20.91 4.59
C THR A 563 6.05 -20.56 6.06
N LYS A 564 7.34 -20.44 6.42
CA LYS A 564 7.76 -19.94 7.74
C LYS A 564 7.11 -18.59 8.09
N LEU A 565 7.05 -17.68 7.13
CA LEU A 565 6.49 -16.34 7.32
C LEU A 565 4.96 -16.31 7.26
N ALA A 566 4.31 -17.35 6.71
CA ALA A 566 2.86 -17.49 6.72
C ALA A 566 2.28 -17.80 8.11
N VAL A 567 3.12 -18.16 9.09
CA VAL A 567 2.74 -18.37 10.49
C VAL A 567 3.39 -17.37 11.45
N GLU A 568 3.97 -16.29 10.94
CA GLU A 568 4.63 -15.28 11.74
C GLU A 568 3.62 -14.37 12.47
N LYS A 569 4.08 -13.63 13.48
CA LYS A 569 3.25 -12.75 14.32
C LYS A 569 2.64 -11.57 13.56
N MET A 570 3.30 -11.07 12.49
CA MET A 570 2.85 -9.92 11.71
C MET A 570 1.79 -10.32 10.68
N ASP A 571 0.62 -9.68 10.75
CA ASP A 571 -0.52 -9.91 9.84
C ASP A 571 -0.16 -9.68 8.37
N ARG A 572 0.53 -8.59 8.07
CA ARG A 572 0.98 -8.26 6.71
C ARG A 572 1.88 -9.32 6.12
N LEU A 573 2.82 -9.88 6.88
CA LEU A 573 3.72 -10.93 6.40
C LEU A 573 2.98 -12.25 6.19
N ARG A 574 2.03 -12.60 7.08
CA ARG A 574 1.18 -13.78 6.85
C ARG A 574 0.41 -13.67 5.55
N GLU A 575 -0.20 -12.51 5.32
CA GLU A 575 -0.95 -12.23 4.10
C GLU A 575 -0.08 -12.32 2.84
N VAL A 576 1.04 -11.62 2.79
CA VAL A 576 1.96 -11.60 1.64
C VAL A 576 2.51 -12.99 1.37
N SER A 577 2.89 -13.74 2.41
CA SER A 577 3.43 -15.11 2.26
C SER A 577 2.39 -16.08 1.73
N ALA A 578 1.18 -16.09 2.28
CA ALA A 578 0.11 -16.99 1.84
C ALA A 578 -0.33 -16.66 0.39
N ASN A 579 -0.43 -15.38 0.05
CA ASN A 579 -0.75 -14.95 -1.31
C ASN A 579 0.38 -15.31 -2.31
N ALA A 580 1.65 -15.21 -1.92
CA ALA A 580 2.77 -15.64 -2.77
C ALA A 580 2.74 -17.16 -3.00
N LEU A 581 2.51 -17.96 -1.95
CA LEU A 581 2.34 -19.42 -2.07
C LEU A 581 1.16 -19.76 -2.99
N GLN A 582 0.02 -19.07 -2.86
CA GLN A 582 -1.14 -19.27 -3.71
C GLN A 582 -0.80 -18.96 -5.18
N ARG A 583 -0.12 -17.86 -5.47
CA ARG A 583 0.30 -17.54 -6.84
C ARG A 583 1.29 -18.56 -7.41
N ILE A 584 2.19 -19.09 -6.58
CA ILE A 584 3.13 -20.16 -7.00
C ILE A 584 2.38 -21.47 -7.30
N LEU A 585 1.43 -21.86 -6.46
CA LEU A 585 0.68 -23.11 -6.61
C LEU A 585 -0.21 -23.09 -7.86
N TYR A 586 -0.88 -21.97 -8.12
CA TYR A 586 -1.91 -21.84 -9.15
C TYR A 586 -1.48 -20.98 -10.35
N ASN A 587 -0.17 -20.78 -10.56
CA ASN A 587 0.30 -20.05 -11.72
C ASN A 587 -0.08 -20.78 -13.02
N ARG A 588 -0.84 -20.09 -13.88
CA ARG A 588 -1.34 -20.66 -15.14
C ARG A 588 -0.34 -20.57 -16.28
N THR A 589 0.67 -19.74 -16.17
CA THR A 589 1.66 -19.49 -17.25
C THR A 589 2.95 -20.27 -17.03
N VAL A 590 3.37 -20.45 -15.78
CA VAL A 590 4.61 -21.15 -15.41
C VAL A 590 4.29 -22.22 -14.38
N LEU A 591 4.41 -23.49 -14.78
CA LEU A 591 4.25 -24.60 -13.83
C LEU A 591 5.51 -24.71 -12.96
N VAL A 592 5.35 -24.61 -11.64
CA VAL A 592 6.44 -24.79 -10.69
C VAL A 592 6.50 -26.25 -10.26
N PRO A 593 7.56 -27.01 -10.61
CA PRO A 593 7.70 -28.43 -10.26
C PRO A 593 8.22 -28.61 -8.82
N PHE A 594 8.22 -29.84 -8.34
CA PHE A 594 8.87 -30.31 -7.09
C PHE A 594 8.41 -29.63 -5.79
N ILE A 595 7.24 -28.98 -5.77
CA ILE A 595 6.69 -28.42 -4.53
C ILE A 595 6.42 -29.58 -3.56
N PRO A 596 7.06 -29.60 -2.36
CA PRO A 596 6.84 -30.66 -1.40
C PRO A 596 5.37 -30.70 -0.94
N GLU A 597 4.78 -31.86 -0.83
CA GLU A 597 3.40 -32.07 -0.35
C GLU A 597 2.37 -31.16 -1.05
N ARG A 598 2.49 -31.00 -2.36
CA ARG A 598 1.70 -30.05 -3.17
C ARG A 598 0.20 -30.20 -2.93
N GLU A 599 -0.32 -31.43 -2.97
CA GLU A 599 -1.75 -31.70 -2.76
C GLU A 599 -2.26 -31.21 -1.39
N THR A 600 -1.42 -31.32 -0.37
CA THR A 600 -1.75 -30.82 0.96
C THR A 600 -1.73 -29.31 1.00
N LEU A 601 -0.73 -28.67 0.38
CA LEU A 601 -0.69 -27.21 0.28
C LEU A 601 -1.89 -26.66 -0.50
N GLU A 602 -2.33 -27.30 -1.56
CA GLU A 602 -3.53 -26.90 -2.33
C GLU A 602 -4.83 -27.02 -1.50
N LYS A 603 -4.91 -27.98 -0.57
CA LYS A 603 -6.03 -28.05 0.39
C LYS A 603 -5.99 -26.95 1.44
N ILE A 604 -4.80 -26.61 1.92
CA ILE A 604 -4.58 -25.53 2.90
C ILE A 604 -4.81 -24.17 2.28
N ILE A 605 -4.32 -23.96 1.05
CA ILE A 605 -4.35 -22.71 0.29
C ILE A 605 -5.19 -22.96 -0.99
N PRO A 606 -6.53 -22.79 -0.94
CA PRO A 606 -7.39 -22.99 -2.11
C PRO A 606 -7.25 -21.85 -3.13
N ASP A 607 -7.55 -22.12 -4.40
CA ASP A 607 -7.61 -21.12 -5.48
C ASP A 607 -8.89 -20.26 -5.35
N GLN A 608 -8.93 -19.39 -4.37
CA GLN A 608 -10.04 -18.49 -4.09
C GLN A 608 -9.52 -17.07 -3.88
N VAL A 609 -10.29 -16.09 -4.32
CA VAL A 609 -10.00 -14.66 -4.14
C VAL A 609 -10.49 -14.21 -2.74
N ASP A 610 -9.86 -13.19 -2.19
CA ASP A 610 -10.25 -12.51 -0.93
C ASP A 610 -10.23 -13.39 0.33
N LEU A 611 -9.26 -14.27 0.45
CA LEU A 611 -9.04 -15.05 1.66
C LEU A 611 -8.41 -14.18 2.77
N SER A 612 -8.93 -14.29 3.99
CA SER A 612 -8.51 -13.47 5.14
C SER A 612 -7.21 -13.96 5.81
N TRP A 613 -6.11 -14.05 5.06
CA TRP A 613 -4.82 -14.54 5.58
C TRP A 613 -4.22 -13.70 6.72
N ALA A 614 -4.57 -12.42 6.78
CA ALA A 614 -4.21 -11.54 7.90
C ALA A 614 -4.86 -11.99 9.23
N ASP A 615 -6.05 -12.62 9.17
CA ASP A 615 -6.74 -13.11 10.35
C ASP A 615 -6.04 -14.35 10.95
N PRO A 616 -5.57 -14.29 12.21
CA PRO A 616 -4.90 -15.40 12.86
C PRO A 616 -5.83 -16.61 13.08
N MET A 617 -7.14 -16.40 13.25
CA MET A 617 -8.12 -17.49 13.40
C MET A 617 -8.35 -18.25 12.09
N PHE A 618 -8.06 -17.63 10.96
CA PHE A 618 -8.14 -18.26 9.64
C PHE A 618 -6.83 -18.94 9.24
N SER A 619 -5.68 -18.26 9.45
CA SER A 619 -4.36 -18.70 8.95
C SER A 619 -3.74 -19.83 9.79
N TYR A 620 -3.67 -19.69 11.14
CA TYR A 620 -2.97 -20.68 11.97
C TYR A 620 -3.56 -22.09 11.89
N PRO A 621 -4.89 -22.32 11.98
CA PRO A 621 -5.46 -23.68 11.91
C PRO A 621 -5.13 -24.43 10.61
N ARG A 622 -4.89 -23.66 9.52
CA ARG A 622 -4.53 -24.21 8.22
C ARG A 622 -3.06 -24.59 8.15
N PHE A 623 -2.16 -23.66 8.46
CA PHE A 623 -0.72 -23.87 8.33
C PHE A 623 -0.12 -24.81 9.41
N VAL A 624 -0.72 -24.90 10.59
CA VAL A 624 -0.29 -25.82 11.66
C VAL A 624 -0.35 -27.29 11.20
N GLN A 625 -1.22 -27.62 10.26
CA GLN A 625 -1.30 -28.99 9.69
C GLN A 625 -0.01 -29.42 8.98
N LEU A 626 0.84 -28.45 8.57
CA LEU A 626 2.13 -28.74 7.96
C LEU A 626 3.19 -29.27 8.95
N LEU A 627 2.94 -29.18 10.25
CA LEU A 627 3.83 -29.75 11.29
C LEU A 627 3.99 -31.28 11.18
N GLN A 628 3.11 -31.97 10.46
CA GLN A 628 3.25 -33.42 10.24
C GLN A 628 4.26 -33.79 9.16
N PHE A 629 4.71 -32.82 8.33
CA PHE A 629 5.59 -33.08 7.18
C PHE A 629 7.02 -32.61 7.45
N PRO A 630 8.03 -33.48 7.30
CA PRO A 630 9.44 -33.14 7.57
C PRO A 630 9.96 -31.95 6.76
N SER A 631 9.41 -31.71 5.57
CA SER A 631 9.77 -30.56 4.71
C SER A 631 9.36 -29.22 5.31
N TYR A 632 8.40 -29.17 6.21
CA TYR A 632 7.80 -27.95 6.76
C TYR A 632 7.87 -27.84 8.27
N SER A 633 7.85 -28.95 9.00
CA SER A 633 7.63 -28.98 10.46
C SER A 633 8.54 -28.02 11.23
N LYS A 634 9.83 -28.08 10.98
CA LYS A 634 10.86 -27.25 11.66
C LYS A 634 10.69 -25.76 11.40
N VAL A 635 10.48 -25.39 10.14
CA VAL A 635 10.35 -24.00 9.72
C VAL A 635 9.01 -23.40 10.16
N VAL A 636 7.92 -24.15 10.06
CA VAL A 636 6.59 -23.75 10.55
C VAL A 636 6.62 -23.57 12.05
N LEU A 637 7.24 -24.50 12.79
CA LEU A 637 7.38 -24.36 14.24
C LEU A 637 8.19 -23.11 14.60
N SER A 638 9.32 -22.85 13.92
CA SER A 638 10.17 -21.68 14.20
C SER A 638 9.46 -20.35 13.95
N GLY A 639 8.53 -20.28 13.01
CA GLY A 639 7.65 -19.11 12.80
C GLY A 639 6.54 -19.03 13.86
N LEU A 640 5.85 -20.13 14.11
CA LEU A 640 4.70 -20.24 15.00
C LEU A 640 5.04 -19.92 16.47
N VAL A 641 6.21 -20.31 16.96
CA VAL A 641 6.64 -20.04 18.36
C VAL A 641 6.60 -18.56 18.69
N THR A 642 6.89 -17.68 17.72
CA THR A 642 6.87 -16.24 17.93
C THR A 642 5.48 -15.70 18.24
N ALA A 643 4.44 -16.33 17.73
CA ALA A 643 3.04 -16.02 18.02
C ALA A 643 2.56 -16.69 19.30
N VAL A 644 2.85 -17.99 19.49
CA VAL A 644 2.44 -18.80 20.66
C VAL A 644 3.03 -18.25 21.96
N GLY A 645 4.32 -17.92 21.95
CA GLY A 645 5.02 -17.36 23.11
C GLY A 645 5.03 -15.83 23.16
N GLY A 646 4.35 -15.17 22.24
CA GLY A 646 4.30 -13.72 22.10
C GLY A 646 3.51 -13.00 23.20
N LEU A 647 3.64 -11.67 23.26
CA LEU A 647 2.97 -10.82 24.25
C LEU A 647 1.53 -10.46 23.83
N GLN A 648 1.19 -10.55 22.55
CA GLN A 648 -0.11 -10.16 22.02
C GLN A 648 -1.15 -11.26 22.26
N ASP A 649 -2.10 -11.00 23.16
CA ASP A 649 -3.05 -12.01 23.65
C ASP A 649 -3.94 -12.64 22.56
N SER A 650 -4.39 -11.86 21.57
CA SER A 650 -5.22 -12.37 20.47
C SER A 650 -4.46 -13.38 19.60
N LEU A 651 -3.22 -13.06 19.20
CA LEU A 651 -2.35 -13.95 18.44
C LEU A 651 -1.99 -15.20 19.23
N ARG A 652 -1.62 -15.03 20.51
CA ARG A 652 -1.27 -16.13 21.40
C ARG A 652 -2.46 -17.10 21.56
N LYS A 653 -3.67 -16.60 21.78
CA LYS A 653 -4.88 -17.44 21.90
C LYS A 653 -5.18 -18.20 20.62
N ALA A 654 -5.15 -17.52 19.46
CA ALA A 654 -5.43 -18.14 18.17
C ALA A 654 -4.40 -19.22 17.81
N SER A 655 -3.10 -18.93 17.98
CA SER A 655 -2.00 -19.87 17.66
C SER A 655 -1.95 -21.04 18.62
N LEU A 656 -2.23 -20.85 19.93
CA LEU A 656 -2.34 -21.94 20.92
C LEU A 656 -3.54 -22.83 20.63
N LEU A 657 -4.70 -22.25 20.30
CA LEU A 657 -5.90 -23.01 19.97
C LEU A 657 -5.61 -23.92 18.76
N ALA A 658 -5.05 -23.34 17.69
CA ALA A 658 -4.70 -24.09 16.49
C ALA A 658 -3.70 -25.24 16.79
N LEU A 659 -2.68 -24.99 17.62
CA LEU A 659 -1.70 -26.00 18.01
C LEU A 659 -2.35 -27.11 18.86
N PHE A 660 -3.23 -26.76 19.81
CA PHE A 660 -3.91 -27.74 20.65
C PHE A 660 -4.91 -28.58 19.86
N ASP A 661 -5.65 -27.99 18.93
CA ASP A 661 -6.58 -28.70 18.06
C ASP A 661 -5.80 -29.67 17.15
N TYR A 662 -4.66 -29.24 16.61
CA TYR A 662 -3.76 -30.12 15.83
C TYR A 662 -3.27 -31.31 16.66
N LEU A 663 -2.88 -31.11 17.91
CA LEU A 663 -2.37 -32.18 18.78
C LEU A 663 -3.46 -33.14 19.26
N LYS A 664 -4.75 -32.70 19.32
CA LYS A 664 -5.90 -33.45 19.83
C LYS A 664 -6.84 -33.96 18.75
N SER A 665 -6.63 -33.60 17.47
CA SER A 665 -7.66 -33.70 16.42
C SER A 665 -8.02 -35.13 15.95
N ASP A 666 -7.49 -36.20 16.58
CA ASP A 666 -7.90 -37.57 16.27
C ASP A 666 -8.26 -38.34 17.54
N ASP A 667 -9.40 -39.06 17.47
CA ASP A 667 -9.81 -40.07 18.44
C ASP A 667 -8.82 -41.27 18.51
N ASN A 668 -7.77 -41.25 17.72
CA ASN A 668 -6.76 -42.25 17.59
C ASN A 668 -5.52 -41.91 18.44
N ILE A 669 -5.39 -42.49 19.61
CA ILE A 669 -4.31 -42.29 20.58
C ILE A 669 -2.91 -42.47 19.96
N SER A 670 -2.73 -43.35 18.99
CA SER A 670 -1.46 -43.58 18.29
C SER A 670 -1.01 -42.40 17.41
N LEU A 671 -1.92 -41.73 16.73
CA LEU A 671 -1.64 -40.59 15.86
C LEU A 671 -1.30 -39.33 16.68
N SER A 672 -2.03 -39.10 17.77
CA SER A 672 -1.75 -38.03 18.70
C SER A 672 -0.36 -38.17 19.34
N SER A 673 0.02 -39.36 19.68
CA SER A 673 1.34 -39.70 20.23
C SER A 673 2.48 -39.48 19.23
N SER A 674 2.27 -39.81 17.96
CA SER A 674 3.23 -39.56 16.87
C SER A 674 3.43 -38.04 16.63
N ARG A 675 2.34 -37.27 16.58
CA ARG A 675 2.42 -35.79 16.43
C ARG A 675 3.20 -35.13 17.57
N CYS A 676 2.98 -35.57 18.81
CA CYS A 676 3.73 -35.06 19.94
C CYS A 676 5.20 -35.45 19.88
N PHE A 677 5.53 -36.64 19.45
CA PHE A 677 6.92 -37.08 19.26
C PHE A 677 7.64 -36.23 18.21
N HIS A 678 7.02 -35.99 17.07
CA HIS A 678 7.59 -35.08 16.05
C HIS A 678 7.76 -33.66 16.56
N LEU A 679 6.75 -33.13 17.27
CA LEU A 679 6.82 -31.80 17.86
C LEU A 679 7.98 -31.67 18.85
N THR A 680 8.20 -32.65 19.72
CA THR A 680 9.32 -32.64 20.70
C THR A 680 10.67 -32.64 19.99
N THR A 681 10.83 -33.41 18.93
CA THR A 681 12.05 -33.45 18.11
C THR A 681 12.31 -32.08 17.47
N ASP A 682 11.27 -31.46 16.90
CA ASP A 682 11.39 -30.16 16.27
C ASP A 682 11.62 -29.02 17.27
N ILE A 683 11.07 -29.10 18.49
CA ILE A 683 11.37 -28.16 19.59
C ILE A 683 12.87 -28.17 19.91
N ILE A 684 13.47 -29.36 20.06
CA ILE A 684 14.91 -29.48 20.33
C ILE A 684 15.72 -28.89 19.17
N TRP A 685 15.31 -29.19 17.92
CA TRP A 685 15.96 -28.59 16.75
C TRP A 685 15.89 -27.04 16.77
N VAL A 686 14.72 -26.45 17.07
CA VAL A 686 14.56 -24.98 17.17
C VAL A 686 15.48 -24.40 18.26
N LEU A 687 15.60 -25.03 19.41
CA LEU A 687 16.49 -24.56 20.50
C LEU A 687 17.97 -24.67 20.13
N HIS A 688 18.37 -25.65 19.32
CA HIS A 688 19.74 -25.79 18.84
C HIS A 688 20.08 -24.81 17.73
N GLU A 689 19.21 -24.68 16.72
CA GLU A 689 19.43 -23.82 15.56
C GLU A 689 19.44 -22.34 15.93
N TYR A 690 18.50 -21.93 16.80
CA TYR A 690 18.39 -20.53 17.26
C TYR A 690 19.04 -20.26 18.62
N ARG A 691 20.08 -21.00 18.95
CA ARG A 691 20.80 -20.88 20.24
C ARG A 691 21.21 -19.44 20.52
N LYS A 692 20.87 -18.91 21.71
CA LYS A 692 21.08 -17.50 22.13
C LYS A 692 20.37 -16.43 21.30
N CYS A 693 19.47 -16.79 20.44
CA CYS A 693 18.60 -15.87 19.75
C CYS A 693 17.32 -15.65 20.58
N ASP A 694 17.33 -14.66 21.48
CA ASP A 694 16.25 -14.43 22.45
C ASP A 694 14.89 -14.20 21.78
N ARG A 695 14.85 -13.69 20.54
CA ARG A 695 13.63 -13.50 19.73
C ARG A 695 12.87 -14.82 19.48
N ILE A 696 13.56 -15.92 19.32
CA ILE A 696 12.97 -17.27 19.11
C ILE A 696 12.99 -18.07 20.41
N VAL A 697 14.11 -18.06 21.13
CA VAL A 697 14.29 -18.89 22.34
C VAL A 697 13.27 -18.52 23.42
N VAL A 698 13.08 -17.23 23.73
CA VAL A 698 12.15 -16.83 24.80
C VAL A 698 10.70 -17.25 24.51
N PRO A 699 10.14 -17.00 23.32
CA PRO A 699 8.81 -17.51 22.97
C PRO A 699 8.73 -19.05 22.95
N THR A 700 9.80 -19.74 22.51
CA THR A 700 9.86 -21.21 22.52
C THR A 700 9.77 -21.74 23.95
N LEU A 701 10.54 -21.15 24.88
CA LEU A 701 10.48 -21.53 26.28
C LEU A 701 9.08 -21.30 26.88
N LYS A 702 8.43 -20.20 26.55
CA LYS A 702 7.04 -19.94 26.97
C LYS A 702 6.05 -20.94 26.39
N MET A 703 6.21 -21.32 25.14
CA MET A 703 5.39 -22.36 24.51
C MET A 703 5.53 -23.67 25.26
N ILE A 704 6.79 -24.11 25.53
CA ILE A 704 7.06 -25.35 26.26
C ILE A 704 6.47 -25.30 27.68
N GLU A 705 6.59 -24.15 28.36
CA GLU A 705 5.98 -23.92 29.68
C GLU A 705 4.46 -24.13 29.64
N ILE A 706 3.79 -23.60 28.63
CA ILE A 706 2.35 -23.77 28.42
C ILE A 706 1.99 -25.23 28.15
N LEU A 707 2.77 -25.92 27.29
CA LEU A 707 2.57 -27.35 26.99
C LEU A 707 2.72 -28.21 28.25
N PHE A 708 3.70 -27.92 29.11
CA PHE A 708 3.86 -28.58 30.43
C PHE A 708 2.67 -28.28 31.36
N SER A 709 2.27 -27.02 31.46
CA SER A 709 1.16 -26.61 32.35
C SER A 709 -0.19 -27.25 31.94
N ARG A 710 -0.33 -27.66 30.69
CA ARG A 710 -1.49 -28.37 30.16
C ARG A 710 -1.35 -29.90 30.17
N ASN A 711 -0.30 -30.40 30.80
CA ASN A 711 0.06 -31.81 30.88
C ASN A 711 0.31 -32.53 29.54
N LEU A 712 0.42 -31.82 28.44
CA LEU A 712 0.64 -32.40 27.10
C LEU A 712 2.03 -33.05 26.96
N LEU A 713 3.02 -32.56 27.72
CA LEU A 713 4.37 -33.10 27.73
C LEU A 713 4.65 -33.99 28.98
N LEU A 714 3.69 -34.19 29.88
CA LEU A 714 3.85 -34.99 31.09
C LEU A 714 3.15 -36.34 31.05
N THR A 715 2.04 -36.45 30.29
CA THR A 715 1.13 -37.62 30.34
C THR A 715 1.38 -38.63 29.23
N MET A 716 2.32 -38.36 28.31
CA MET A 716 2.57 -39.27 27.20
C MET A 716 3.68 -40.26 27.51
N GLU A 717 3.34 -41.55 27.58
CA GLU A 717 4.25 -42.67 27.68
C GLU A 717 5.24 -42.76 26.49
N VAL A 718 5.04 -41.91 25.46
CA VAL A 718 5.75 -41.93 24.17
C VAL A 718 6.89 -40.88 24.11
N ILE A 719 6.96 -39.93 25.05
CA ILE A 719 8.05 -38.93 25.03
C ILE A 719 9.32 -39.62 25.58
N SER A 720 10.34 -39.69 24.70
CA SER A 720 11.60 -40.35 25.10
C SER A 720 12.31 -39.62 26.26
N THR A 721 12.98 -40.35 27.12
CA THR A 721 13.82 -39.78 28.16
C THR A 721 14.91 -38.87 27.59
N ASP A 722 15.30 -39.08 26.35
CA ASP A 722 16.28 -38.29 25.60
C ASP A 722 15.80 -36.85 25.39
N PHE A 723 14.51 -36.64 25.06
CA PHE A 723 13.92 -35.28 24.91
C PHE A 723 14.15 -34.43 26.16
N TYR A 724 13.87 -34.96 27.34
CA TYR A 724 14.03 -34.23 28.60
C TYR A 724 15.50 -33.96 28.92
N SER A 725 16.38 -34.89 28.57
CA SER A 725 17.84 -34.73 28.76
C SER A 725 18.35 -33.61 27.83
N ASP A 726 17.97 -33.63 26.58
CA ASP A 726 18.38 -32.60 25.61
C ASP A 726 17.78 -31.22 25.96
N LEU A 727 16.50 -31.19 26.35
CA LEU A 727 15.85 -29.96 26.82
C LEU A 727 16.59 -29.39 28.06
N PHE A 728 17.01 -30.25 29.01
CA PHE A 728 17.78 -29.81 30.17
C PHE A 728 19.11 -29.19 29.77
N GLU A 729 19.88 -29.80 28.87
CA GLU A 729 21.14 -29.22 28.39
C GLU A 729 20.91 -27.90 27.60
N CYS A 730 19.87 -27.79 26.78
CA CYS A 730 19.48 -26.54 26.15
C CYS A 730 19.18 -25.45 27.18
N LEU A 731 18.39 -25.76 28.21
CA LEU A 731 18.05 -24.80 29.27
C LEU A 731 19.28 -24.35 30.05
N LYS A 732 20.19 -25.27 30.39
CA LYS A 732 21.43 -24.95 31.07
C LYS A 732 22.29 -23.95 30.29
N VAL A 733 22.38 -24.11 29.00
CA VAL A 733 23.10 -23.19 28.10
C VAL A 733 22.40 -21.83 28.00
N GLU A 734 21.10 -21.83 27.86
CA GLU A 734 20.31 -20.61 27.67
C GLU A 734 20.17 -19.77 28.94
N LEU A 735 20.09 -20.40 30.12
CA LEU A 735 19.96 -19.72 31.40
C LEU A 735 21.30 -19.23 31.98
N LYS A 736 22.43 -19.75 31.49
CA LYS A 736 23.75 -19.34 31.95
C LYS A 736 24.07 -17.89 31.58
N GLY A 737 24.11 -17.03 32.60
CA GLY A 737 24.54 -15.64 32.46
C GLY A 737 23.50 -14.70 31.81
N THR A 738 22.29 -15.17 31.53
CA THR A 738 21.22 -14.31 30.96
C THR A 738 20.76 -13.23 31.94
N LYS A 739 20.41 -12.05 31.42
CA LYS A 739 19.81 -10.94 32.17
C LYS A 739 18.32 -10.81 31.89
N ASP A 740 17.78 -11.56 30.93
CA ASP A 740 16.37 -11.53 30.55
C ASP A 740 15.52 -12.27 31.60
N PHE A 741 14.63 -11.51 32.27
CA PHE A 741 13.72 -12.03 33.28
C PHE A 741 12.69 -13.01 32.72
N SER A 742 12.18 -12.79 31.51
CA SER A 742 11.23 -13.66 30.88
C SER A 742 11.83 -15.04 30.61
N LYS A 743 13.05 -15.04 30.11
CA LYS A 743 13.84 -16.26 29.87
C LYS A 743 14.11 -17.03 31.16
N LEU A 744 14.51 -16.30 32.24
CA LEU A 744 14.74 -16.90 33.56
C LEU A 744 13.48 -17.51 34.15
N TYR A 745 12.35 -16.81 34.06
CA TYR A 745 11.06 -17.25 34.60
C TYR A 745 10.54 -18.50 33.90
N SER A 746 10.48 -18.50 32.59
CA SER A 746 10.03 -19.67 31.82
C SER A 746 10.99 -20.87 32.01
N GLY A 747 12.31 -20.61 32.05
CA GLY A 747 13.31 -21.67 32.31
C GLY A 747 13.20 -22.29 33.70
N ILE A 748 12.99 -21.48 34.74
CA ILE A 748 12.77 -21.98 36.11
C ILE A 748 11.46 -22.76 36.19
N ALA A 749 10.37 -22.27 35.58
CA ALA A 749 9.11 -22.98 35.55
C ALA A 749 9.23 -24.35 34.88
N MET A 750 9.92 -24.43 33.74
CA MET A 750 10.18 -25.70 33.03
C MET A 750 11.01 -26.68 33.86
N LEU A 751 12.09 -26.21 34.48
CA LEU A 751 12.88 -27.03 35.41
C LEU A 751 12.01 -27.56 36.56
N GLY A 752 11.06 -26.74 37.06
CA GLY A 752 10.07 -27.15 38.06
C GLY A 752 9.18 -28.30 37.62
N PHE A 753 8.66 -28.26 36.38
CA PHE A 753 7.90 -29.36 35.78
C PHE A 753 8.76 -30.63 35.58
N MET A 754 10.02 -30.46 35.17
CA MET A 754 10.94 -31.56 34.93
C MET A 754 11.32 -32.33 36.22
N VAL A 755 11.17 -31.72 37.40
CA VAL A 755 11.34 -32.40 38.69
C VAL A 755 10.32 -33.54 38.89
N SER A 756 9.19 -33.53 38.25
CA SER A 756 8.15 -34.58 38.33
C SER A 756 8.39 -35.78 37.40
N ILE A 757 9.41 -35.74 36.53
CA ILE A 757 9.70 -36.78 35.54
C ILE A 757 10.53 -37.94 36.12
N THR A 758 11.45 -38.50 35.36
CA THR A 758 12.32 -39.64 35.79
C THR A 758 13.31 -39.27 36.89
N ALA A 759 13.83 -40.27 37.62
CA ALA A 759 14.73 -40.04 38.77
C ALA A 759 16.01 -39.25 38.40
N ASP A 760 16.62 -39.53 37.25
CA ASP A 760 17.83 -38.82 36.78
C ASP A 760 17.54 -37.35 36.45
N ILE A 761 16.53 -37.10 35.62
CA ILE A 761 16.12 -35.75 35.22
C ILE A 761 15.65 -34.94 36.43
N ARG A 762 14.95 -35.59 37.37
CA ARG A 762 14.54 -35.00 38.65
C ARG A 762 15.71 -34.47 39.43
N TYR A 763 16.74 -35.30 39.61
CA TYR A 763 17.92 -34.94 40.37
C TYR A 763 18.70 -33.80 39.72
N ARG A 764 18.91 -33.87 38.42
CA ARG A 764 19.62 -32.84 37.63
C ARG A 764 18.88 -31.52 37.66
N SER A 765 17.56 -31.53 37.39
CA SER A 765 16.70 -30.34 37.39
C SER A 765 16.64 -29.69 38.77
N PHE A 766 16.45 -30.48 39.81
CA PHE A 766 16.39 -29.99 41.17
C PHE A 766 17.73 -29.38 41.60
N THR A 767 18.84 -30.04 41.33
CA THR A 767 20.19 -29.53 41.64
C THR A 767 20.47 -28.22 40.90
N TYR A 768 20.00 -28.08 39.66
CA TYR A 768 20.17 -26.84 38.91
C TYR A 768 19.26 -25.72 39.41
N LEU A 769 18.02 -26.02 39.80
CA LEU A 769 17.11 -25.11 40.47
C LEU A 769 17.70 -24.54 41.75
N LEU A 770 18.35 -25.33 42.60
CA LEU A 770 18.95 -24.83 43.85
C LEU A 770 19.97 -23.69 43.64
N LYS A 771 20.61 -23.62 42.46
CA LYS A 771 21.53 -22.53 42.12
C LYS A 771 20.83 -21.17 41.99
N PHE A 772 19.52 -21.14 41.64
CA PHE A 772 18.74 -19.91 41.54
C PHE A 772 18.28 -19.34 42.90
N LEU A 773 18.39 -20.08 43.99
CA LEU A 773 18.15 -19.57 45.36
C LEU A 773 19.11 -18.44 45.73
N SER A 774 20.34 -18.53 45.24
CA SER A 774 21.40 -17.54 45.47
C SER A 774 21.59 -16.59 44.27
N HIS A 775 20.55 -16.44 43.42
CA HIS A 775 20.64 -15.58 42.23
C HIS A 775 20.70 -14.10 42.64
N ARG A 776 21.50 -13.30 41.92
CA ARG A 776 21.70 -11.86 42.21
C ARG A 776 20.41 -11.00 42.13
N TYR A 777 19.35 -11.49 41.49
CA TYR A 777 18.07 -10.79 41.40
C TYR A 777 17.08 -11.37 42.42
N PRO A 778 16.63 -10.57 43.43
CA PRO A 778 15.69 -11.03 44.45
C PRO A 778 14.34 -11.53 43.93
N LYS A 779 13.86 -10.94 42.79
CA LYS A 779 12.63 -11.38 42.15
C LYS A 779 12.71 -12.81 41.62
N VAL A 780 13.87 -13.23 41.14
CA VAL A 780 14.13 -14.60 40.66
C VAL A 780 14.13 -15.56 41.86
N CYS A 781 14.78 -15.19 42.96
CA CYS A 781 14.77 -15.98 44.20
C CYS A 781 13.35 -16.18 44.76
N LYS A 782 12.54 -15.12 44.77
CA LYS A 782 11.14 -15.17 45.27
C LYS A 782 10.27 -16.09 44.42
N LEU A 783 10.33 -15.96 43.09
CA LEU A 783 9.59 -16.83 42.17
C LEU A 783 10.01 -18.30 42.35
N HIS A 784 11.28 -18.52 42.41
CA HIS A 784 11.83 -19.87 42.64
C HIS A 784 11.33 -20.48 43.95
N PHE A 785 11.29 -19.72 45.05
CA PHE A 785 10.76 -20.17 46.33
C PHE A 785 9.25 -20.50 46.24
N GLN A 786 8.47 -19.73 45.50
CA GLN A 786 7.05 -20.03 45.26
C GLN A 786 6.88 -21.34 44.49
N PHE A 787 7.66 -21.57 43.41
CA PHE A 787 7.66 -22.81 42.65
C PHE A 787 8.08 -24.02 43.45
N LEU A 788 9.11 -23.88 44.28
CA LEU A 788 9.53 -24.95 45.20
C LEU A 788 8.45 -25.29 46.22
N ASN A 789 7.82 -24.30 46.85
CA ASN A 789 6.73 -24.55 47.82
C ASN A 789 5.51 -25.22 47.21
N HIS A 790 5.15 -24.89 45.95
CA HIS A 790 4.04 -25.53 45.25
C HIS A 790 4.38 -26.99 44.90
N ASN A 791 5.60 -27.28 44.44
CA ASN A 791 6.02 -28.63 44.07
C ASN A 791 6.44 -29.47 45.29
N LEU A 792 6.85 -28.86 46.39
CA LEU A 792 7.23 -29.54 47.63
C LEU A 792 6.05 -30.12 48.38
N LYS A 793 4.83 -29.59 48.17
CA LYS A 793 3.60 -30.26 48.66
C LYS A 793 3.35 -31.59 47.95
N LEU A 794 3.93 -31.82 46.79
CA LEU A 794 3.90 -33.09 46.03
C LEU A 794 5.09 -34.04 46.43
N LEU A 795 6.11 -33.51 47.09
CA LEU A 795 7.36 -34.25 47.40
C LEU A 795 7.58 -34.45 48.90
N SER A 796 6.52 -34.61 49.70
CA SER A 796 6.60 -34.82 51.14
C SER A 796 7.53 -36.00 51.58
N PHE A 797 7.97 -36.80 50.67
CA PHE A 797 8.92 -37.91 50.90
C PHE A 797 10.40 -37.53 50.81
N PHE A 798 10.80 -36.40 50.24
CA PHE A 798 12.18 -36.00 50.06
C PHE A 798 12.72 -35.09 51.19
N PHE A 799 11.82 -34.48 51.98
CA PHE A 799 12.20 -33.48 53.02
C PHE A 799 12.90 -34.02 54.24
N ALA A 800 12.80 -35.32 54.51
CA ALA A 800 13.53 -35.92 55.63
C ALA A 800 15.05 -35.79 55.49
N ASN A 801 15.59 -35.80 54.29
CA ASN A 801 17.02 -35.71 53.99
C ASN A 801 17.55 -34.31 53.77
N ILE A 802 16.72 -33.29 53.44
CA ILE A 802 17.19 -31.90 53.13
C ILE A 802 17.18 -31.03 54.39
N ARG A 803 16.39 -31.30 55.39
CA ARG A 803 16.47 -30.60 56.70
C ARG A 803 17.87 -30.55 57.25
N ASN A 804 18.69 -31.53 56.96
CA ASN A 804 20.09 -31.59 57.42
C ASN A 804 21.10 -30.80 56.56
N LEU A 805 20.70 -30.32 55.38
CA LEU A 805 21.60 -29.58 54.48
C LEU A 805 21.33 -28.06 54.45
N VAL A 806 20.16 -27.59 54.91
CA VAL A 806 19.80 -26.14 54.90
C VAL A 806 20.17 -25.44 56.21
N PHE A 807 20.56 -26.19 57.24
CA PHE A 807 21.05 -25.64 58.52
C PHE A 807 22.57 -25.45 58.58
N ILE A 808 23.29 -25.68 57.47
CA ILE A 808 24.77 -25.46 57.46
C ILE A 808 25.12 -24.45 56.34
N ARG A 809 24.48 -23.27 56.36
CA ARG A 809 25.06 -22.03 55.80
C ARG A 809 24.26 -20.85 56.31
#